data_9e90e517f4fbf226a1de008fde83e3e0
#
_entry.id   9e90e517f4fbf226a1de008fde83e3e0
#
_cell.length_a   1.000
_cell.length_b   1.000
_cell.length_c   1.000
_cell.angle_alpha   90.00
_cell.angle_beta   90.00
_cell.angle_gamma   90.00
#
_symmetry.space_group_name_H-M   'P 1'
#
loop_
_entity.id
_entity.type
_entity.pdbx_description
1 polymer ?
#
loop_
_entity_poly.entity_id
_entity_poly.type
_entity_poly.pdbx_seq_one_letter_code
_entity_poly.pdbx_strand_id
1 'polypeptide(L)'
;MISKELNNLSDKERELALKILKEMSESGSSQIYEDLKYSEYKEIPVDIETFLTDDRYLGQAWKDASGKTKLYPFWLEQLKKIFPTNIDTDYNTLLESGARGIGKSEVACGCVGAYLMYRVMCLKNPLEFYRLKQTEKICFAFMNIKLALAEEIAISKFQKTIQMSPWFMNKGKITSFHGNSYWVPPEPINIIIGSQADDVIGQPIYFAFFDEISFIRNQDVDKQKKKAKDMIDTAIGGMFTRFIHNGKNPTMLVVASSKRSEQSFMEEYIKTLSKTEGNSTFVVDKPVWEVKPKGTYSDEIFYVGLGNKYLENIVIPDDEVSNLTAYKEQGYKIIEVPVDFKAKFLEDIDRNLCDFAGISSASSNKYMSAQIVLDCINQEFRNPLPDVLEIGNGKEDIAQYYNFFKLDNVPKEYMNKPLYIHLDMSLTGDMTGIAGVWIIGKKVSTDTNQAKDLSFRLAFSTSIKAPKGRQISFEKNRNFIRWLKETGFKIKGVTCDTFQSYDLLQQLSAEGFNCATLSVDKVTEGICQPYQYLRSSIYEKRFAMYKSDRLFDEFVDIERNLETGKVDHPPNGHKDVLDAVCGATFNASKNAEQYGFEYGEDLDTTMQVSQGTAQTSMNQYTVDFEAELKRVFQKDDTDTSAEAKKLDFGMGPAVSMDNGALISQGIMVW
;
A
#
# COMPACT_ATOMS: atom_id res chain seq x y z
N MET A 1 -39.34 -0.07 24.45
CA MET A 1 -38.35 -1.15 24.27
C MET A 1 -38.24 -2.03 25.51
N ILE A 2 -38.02 -1.48 26.69
CA ILE A 2 -37.85 -2.20 27.98
C ILE A 2 -39.03 -3.16 28.30
N SER A 3 -40.26 -2.80 27.98
CA SER A 3 -41.44 -3.66 28.26
C SER A 3 -41.52 -4.95 27.43
N LYS A 4 -40.92 -4.98 26.23
CA LYS A 4 -40.85 -6.20 25.38
C LYS A 4 -39.79 -7.18 25.87
N GLU A 5 -38.67 -6.67 26.37
CA GLU A 5 -37.58 -7.51 26.86
C GLU A 5 -37.92 -8.15 28.21
N LEU A 6 -38.60 -7.42 29.12
CA LEU A 6 -39.11 -7.98 30.34
C LEU A 6 -40.11 -9.10 30.19
N ASN A 7 -40.83 -9.13 29.07
CA ASN A 7 -41.81 -10.21 28.76
C ASN A 7 -41.18 -11.55 28.35
N ASN A 8 -39.90 -11.54 27.99
CA ASN A 8 -39.17 -12.76 27.61
C ASN A 8 -38.44 -13.43 28.79
N LEU A 9 -38.47 -12.81 29.98
CA LEU A 9 -37.84 -13.32 31.19
C LEU A 9 -38.81 -14.25 31.95
N SER A 10 -38.25 -15.24 32.67
CA SER A 10 -39.01 -16.02 33.65
C SER A 10 -39.55 -15.12 34.76
N ASP A 11 -40.56 -15.60 35.47
CA ASP A 11 -41.17 -14.77 36.56
C ASP A 11 -40.18 -14.31 37.60
N LYS A 12 -39.19 -15.17 37.96
CA LYS A 12 -38.12 -14.83 38.92
C LYS A 12 -37.15 -13.78 38.35
N GLU A 13 -36.76 -13.92 37.11
CA GLU A 13 -35.88 -12.95 36.46
C GLU A 13 -36.55 -11.61 36.25
N ARG A 14 -37.86 -11.60 35.97
CA ARG A 14 -38.68 -10.41 35.85
C ARG A 14 -38.83 -9.67 37.17
N GLU A 15 -39.10 -10.39 38.26
CA GLU A 15 -39.18 -9.83 39.61
C GLU A 15 -37.85 -9.18 40.02
N LEU A 16 -36.74 -9.87 39.77
CA LEU A 16 -35.39 -9.38 40.03
C LEU A 16 -35.07 -8.13 39.17
N ALA A 17 -35.38 -8.16 37.89
CA ALA A 17 -35.17 -7.02 36.99
C ALA A 17 -35.98 -5.81 37.41
N LEU A 18 -37.24 -5.99 37.81
CA LEU A 18 -38.10 -4.90 38.33
C LEU A 18 -37.55 -4.31 39.63
N LYS A 19 -37.02 -5.14 40.54
CA LYS A 19 -36.39 -4.70 41.77
C LYS A 19 -35.14 -3.86 41.50
N ILE A 20 -34.27 -4.31 40.58
CA ILE A 20 -33.09 -3.55 40.15
C ILE A 20 -33.49 -2.21 39.53
N LEU A 21 -34.45 -2.22 38.61
CA LEU A 21 -34.94 -0.98 37.96
C LEU A 21 -35.51 0.01 38.98
N LYS A 22 -36.22 -0.48 40.03
CA LYS A 22 -36.76 0.34 41.09
C LYS A 22 -35.64 0.95 41.92
N GLU A 23 -34.66 0.18 42.38
CA GLU A 23 -33.50 0.67 43.13
C GLU A 23 -32.69 1.69 42.30
N MET A 24 -32.46 1.45 41.02
CA MET A 24 -31.78 2.39 40.12
C MET A 24 -32.56 3.71 39.95
N SER A 25 -33.89 3.65 39.91
CA SER A 25 -34.73 4.85 39.77
C SER A 25 -34.78 5.68 41.05
N GLU A 26 -34.63 5.06 42.23
CA GLU A 26 -34.74 5.72 43.54
C GLU A 26 -33.39 6.27 44.05
N SER A 27 -32.30 5.56 43.77
CA SER A 27 -30.97 5.90 44.33
C SER A 27 -29.88 6.12 43.27
N GLY A 28 -30.20 5.94 41.98
CA GLY A 28 -29.24 6.00 40.86
C GLY A 28 -28.30 4.79 40.77
N SER A 29 -28.39 3.82 41.69
CA SER A 29 -27.59 2.59 41.72
C SER A 29 -28.40 1.42 42.29
N SER A 30 -28.00 0.19 42.03
CA SER A 30 -28.57 -1.02 42.63
C SER A 30 -27.42 -1.93 43.07
N GLN A 31 -27.42 -2.25 44.37
CA GLN A 31 -26.45 -3.17 44.96
C GLN A 31 -26.63 -4.57 44.37
N ILE A 32 -27.87 -4.98 44.11
CA ILE A 32 -28.19 -6.27 43.49
C ILE A 32 -27.59 -6.36 42.07
N TYR A 33 -27.66 -5.26 41.31
CA TYR A 33 -27.05 -5.21 39.96
C TYR A 33 -25.52 -5.33 40.01
N GLU A 34 -24.88 -4.61 40.95
CA GLU A 34 -23.43 -4.69 41.14
C GLU A 34 -23.00 -6.11 41.59
N ASP A 35 -23.74 -6.69 42.53
CA ASP A 35 -23.46 -8.05 43.01
C ASP A 35 -23.60 -9.09 41.91
N LEU A 36 -24.60 -8.95 41.05
CA LEU A 36 -24.77 -9.82 39.88
C LEU A 36 -23.69 -9.59 38.84
N LYS A 37 -23.36 -8.33 38.54
CA LYS A 37 -22.35 -7.95 37.59
C LYS A 37 -20.98 -8.56 37.86
N TYR A 38 -20.63 -8.61 39.17
CA TYR A 38 -19.34 -9.16 39.61
C TYR A 38 -19.44 -10.59 40.18
N SER A 39 -20.59 -11.26 40.07
CA SER A 39 -20.81 -12.59 40.67
C SER A 39 -19.81 -13.66 40.18
N GLU A 40 -19.34 -13.55 38.93
CA GLU A 40 -18.37 -14.47 38.33
C GLU A 40 -16.91 -14.13 38.62
N TYR A 41 -16.65 -13.05 39.37
CA TYR A 41 -15.30 -12.61 39.68
C TYR A 41 -14.89 -13.03 41.11
N LYS A 42 -13.66 -13.58 41.23
CA LYS A 42 -13.03 -13.82 42.55
C LYS A 42 -12.37 -12.58 43.11
N GLU A 43 -12.07 -11.60 42.25
CA GLU A 43 -11.52 -10.29 42.56
C GLU A 43 -12.09 -9.29 41.55
N ILE A 44 -12.71 -8.22 41.98
CA ILE A 44 -13.26 -7.19 41.10
C ILE A 44 -12.08 -6.49 40.39
N PRO A 45 -12.01 -6.54 39.03
CA PRO A 45 -10.94 -5.86 38.33
C PRO A 45 -10.95 -4.37 38.58
N VAL A 46 -9.78 -3.75 38.73
CA VAL A 46 -9.66 -2.29 38.74
C VAL A 46 -9.75 -1.75 37.28
N ASP A 47 -10.05 -0.46 37.17
CA ASP A 47 -10.03 0.23 35.90
C ASP A 47 -8.61 0.32 35.31
N ILE A 48 -8.53 0.63 34.01
CA ILE A 48 -7.24 0.64 33.27
C ILE A 48 -6.25 1.69 33.83
N GLU A 49 -6.73 2.85 34.31
CA GLU A 49 -5.86 3.89 34.86
C GLU A 49 -5.24 3.41 36.17
N THR A 50 -6.05 2.88 37.09
CA THR A 50 -5.58 2.29 38.36
C THR A 50 -4.61 1.13 38.06
N PHE A 51 -4.93 0.26 37.10
CA PHE A 51 -4.07 -0.86 36.75
C PHE A 51 -2.68 -0.43 36.25
N LEU A 52 -2.60 0.66 35.48
CA LEU A 52 -1.34 1.17 34.91
C LEU A 52 -0.55 2.09 35.83
N THR A 53 -1.18 2.69 36.85
CA THR A 53 -0.55 3.72 37.68
C THR A 53 -0.28 3.30 39.12
N ASP A 54 -1.04 2.36 39.65
CA ASP A 54 -0.87 1.86 41.04
C ASP A 54 0.26 0.78 41.08
N ASP A 55 1.18 0.96 42.01
CA ASP A 55 2.37 0.10 42.17
C ASP A 55 2.05 -1.37 42.55
N ARG A 56 0.83 -1.67 43.03
CA ARG A 56 0.37 -3.06 43.23
C ARG A 56 0.18 -3.80 41.91
N TYR A 57 -0.13 -3.07 40.84
CA TYR A 57 -0.36 -3.64 39.52
C TYR A 57 0.85 -3.35 38.61
N LEU A 58 0.74 -2.46 37.65
CA LEU A 58 1.82 -2.16 36.71
C LEU A 58 2.51 -0.81 36.89
N GLY A 59 2.14 -0.03 37.95
CA GLY A 59 2.70 1.30 38.15
C GLY A 59 4.23 1.35 38.17
N GLN A 60 4.87 0.36 38.77
CA GLN A 60 6.34 0.27 38.81
C GLN A 60 6.98 -0.02 37.43
N ALA A 61 6.30 -0.77 36.56
CA ALA A 61 6.80 -1.12 35.24
C ALA A 61 6.98 0.12 34.33
N TRP A 62 6.25 1.17 34.63
CA TRP A 62 6.29 2.43 33.87
C TRP A 62 7.13 3.52 34.51
N LYS A 63 7.83 3.25 35.62
CA LYS A 63 8.70 4.24 36.28
C LYS A 63 10.13 4.09 35.88
N ASP A 64 10.83 5.20 35.71
CA ASP A 64 12.29 5.22 35.62
C ASP A 64 12.97 5.12 37.00
N ALA A 65 14.29 5.10 37.02
CA ALA A 65 15.08 5.04 38.25
C ALA A 65 14.81 6.22 39.22
N SER A 66 14.27 7.33 38.75
CA SER A 66 13.86 8.48 39.58
C SER A 66 12.42 8.39 40.12
N GLY A 67 11.69 7.33 39.76
CA GLY A 67 10.29 7.13 40.11
C GLY A 67 9.31 7.91 39.24
N LYS A 68 9.77 8.56 38.17
CA LYS A 68 8.92 9.29 37.21
C LYS A 68 8.33 8.34 36.19
N THR A 69 7.00 8.44 35.96
CA THR A 69 6.34 7.62 34.94
C THR A 69 6.84 7.93 33.52
N LYS A 70 7.02 6.87 32.73
CA LYS A 70 7.33 6.90 31.29
C LYS A 70 6.13 6.54 30.42
N LEU A 71 4.98 6.20 31.03
CA LEU A 71 3.75 6.07 30.28
C LEU A 71 3.33 7.44 29.76
N TYR A 72 3.17 7.57 28.45
CA TYR A 72 2.78 8.84 27.85
C TYR A 72 1.32 9.15 28.17
N PRO A 73 0.99 10.40 28.60
CA PRO A 73 -0.38 10.82 28.90
C PRO A 73 -1.35 10.56 27.73
N PHE A 74 -0.89 10.76 26.51
CA PHE A 74 -1.65 10.43 25.30
C PHE A 74 -2.19 8.99 25.33
N TRP A 75 -1.31 8.01 25.58
CA TRP A 75 -1.73 6.60 25.57
C TRP A 75 -2.69 6.28 26.72
N LEU A 76 -2.50 6.84 27.89
CA LEU A 76 -3.43 6.65 29.01
C LEU A 76 -4.83 7.14 28.63
N GLU A 77 -4.94 8.30 27.98
CA GLU A 77 -6.21 8.82 27.50
C GLU A 77 -6.87 7.94 26.44
N GLN A 78 -6.08 7.40 25.48
CA GLN A 78 -6.63 6.49 24.48
C GLN A 78 -7.10 5.18 25.12
N LEU A 79 -6.31 4.62 26.04
CA LEU A 79 -6.65 3.37 26.74
C LEU A 79 -7.93 3.52 27.60
N LYS A 80 -8.16 4.67 28.21
CA LYS A 80 -9.42 4.97 28.92
C LYS A 80 -10.63 5.00 27.99
N LYS A 81 -10.45 5.41 26.73
CA LYS A 81 -11.52 5.35 25.71
C LYS A 81 -11.77 3.92 25.26
N ILE A 82 -10.72 3.10 25.10
CA ILE A 82 -10.82 1.69 24.71
C ILE A 82 -11.47 0.88 25.84
N PHE A 83 -11.12 1.14 27.10
CA PHE A 83 -11.61 0.45 28.28
C PHE A 83 -12.36 1.44 29.20
N PRO A 84 -13.60 1.84 28.83
CA PRO A 84 -14.36 2.83 29.59
C PRO A 84 -14.80 2.30 30.97
N THR A 85 -14.81 0.98 31.14
CA THR A 85 -15.11 0.32 32.43
C THR A 85 -14.07 -0.77 32.70
N ASN A 86 -14.07 -1.28 33.93
CA ASN A 86 -13.15 -2.31 34.40
C ASN A 86 -13.42 -3.71 33.79
N ILE A 87 -14.58 -3.96 33.19
CA ILE A 87 -14.96 -5.27 32.66
C ILE A 87 -15.39 -5.24 31.20
N ASP A 88 -15.84 -4.11 30.67
CA ASP A 88 -16.34 -3.98 29.31
C ASP A 88 -15.42 -3.17 28.41
N THR A 89 -15.59 -3.41 27.12
CA THR A 89 -15.07 -2.57 26.02
C THR A 89 -16.04 -2.68 24.84
N ASP A 90 -16.18 -1.60 24.09
CA ASP A 90 -16.94 -1.60 22.84
C ASP A 90 -16.06 -1.91 21.64
N TYR A 91 -14.76 -2.03 21.86
CA TYR A 91 -13.76 -2.29 20.84
C TYR A 91 -13.20 -3.70 20.97
N ASN A 92 -13.05 -4.39 19.86
CA ASN A 92 -12.38 -5.70 19.77
C ASN A 92 -11.17 -5.68 18.80
N THR A 93 -10.91 -4.54 18.18
CA THR A 93 -9.75 -4.34 17.30
C THR A 93 -9.11 -3.00 17.59
N LEU A 94 -7.80 -2.99 17.80
CA LEU A 94 -6.97 -1.80 17.93
C LEU A 94 -5.95 -1.78 16.79
N LEU A 95 -6.01 -0.74 15.96
CA LEU A 95 -5.05 -0.50 14.89
C LEU A 95 -4.10 0.63 15.29
N GLU A 96 -2.85 0.30 15.54
CA GLU A 96 -1.80 1.24 15.91
C GLU A 96 -0.93 1.53 14.68
N SER A 97 -1.32 2.54 13.91
CA SER A 97 -0.56 3.09 12.79
C SER A 97 0.25 4.31 13.22
N GLY A 98 0.75 5.10 12.28
CA GLY A 98 1.42 6.36 12.56
C GLY A 98 2.93 6.26 12.73
N ALA A 99 3.50 7.27 13.36
CA ALA A 99 4.94 7.48 13.45
C ALA A 99 5.69 6.37 14.19
N ARG A 100 6.99 6.26 13.93
CA ARG A 100 7.89 5.40 14.69
C ARG A 100 8.19 6.00 16.08
N GLY A 101 8.46 5.11 17.05
CA GLY A 101 8.87 5.54 18.39
C GLY A 101 7.76 6.15 19.24
N ILE A 102 6.50 6.03 18.86
CA ILE A 102 5.34 6.45 19.66
C ILE A 102 4.93 5.45 20.76
N GLY A 103 5.60 4.28 20.83
CA GLY A 103 5.34 3.31 21.89
C GLY A 103 4.32 2.23 21.56
N LYS A 104 3.97 2.03 20.29
CA LYS A 104 2.96 1.05 19.83
C LYS A 104 3.10 -0.33 20.48
N SER A 105 4.20 -1.00 20.24
CA SER A 105 4.41 -2.38 20.76
C SER A 105 4.47 -2.44 22.29
N GLU A 106 4.95 -1.37 22.96
CA GLU A 106 4.94 -1.29 24.43
C GLU A 106 3.51 -1.21 24.97
N VAL A 107 2.65 -0.41 24.33
CA VAL A 107 1.25 -0.24 24.73
C VAL A 107 0.45 -1.50 24.42
N ALA A 108 0.60 -2.07 23.22
CA ALA A 108 -0.07 -3.31 22.86
C ALA A 108 0.23 -4.45 23.83
N CYS A 109 1.49 -4.64 24.15
CA CYS A 109 1.93 -5.73 25.05
C CYS A 109 1.73 -5.35 26.53
N GLY A 110 2.39 -4.28 26.94
CA GLY A 110 2.51 -3.93 28.35
C GLY A 110 1.27 -3.27 28.95
N CYS A 111 0.40 -2.67 28.13
CA CYS A 111 -0.87 -2.12 28.64
C CYS A 111 -2.05 -3.02 28.28
N VAL A 112 -2.35 -3.18 26.98
CA VAL A 112 -3.56 -3.89 26.52
C VAL A 112 -3.51 -5.36 26.86
N GLY A 113 -2.45 -6.07 26.42
CA GLY A 113 -2.32 -7.51 26.66
C GLY A 113 -2.25 -7.86 28.15
N ALA A 114 -1.50 -7.08 28.93
CA ALA A 114 -1.39 -7.28 30.37
C ALA A 114 -2.73 -7.01 31.09
N TYR A 115 -3.45 -5.95 30.72
CA TYR A 115 -4.76 -5.64 31.32
C TYR A 115 -5.81 -6.70 31.01
N LEU A 116 -5.84 -7.20 29.78
CA LEU A 116 -6.75 -8.27 29.39
C LEU A 116 -6.42 -9.57 30.13
N MET A 117 -5.14 -9.90 30.30
CA MET A 117 -4.72 -11.05 31.10
C MET A 117 -5.15 -10.89 32.57
N TYR A 118 -4.93 -9.70 33.16
CA TYR A 118 -5.39 -9.36 34.50
C TYR A 118 -6.89 -9.59 34.66
N ARG A 119 -7.72 -9.11 33.73
CA ARG A 119 -9.18 -9.27 33.76
C ARG A 119 -9.60 -10.73 33.70
N VAL A 120 -8.99 -11.54 32.83
CA VAL A 120 -9.24 -13.00 32.75
C VAL A 120 -8.87 -13.68 34.07
N MET A 121 -7.74 -13.31 34.67
CA MET A 121 -7.27 -13.89 35.93
C MET A 121 -8.12 -13.46 37.13
N CYS A 122 -8.91 -12.39 37.03
CA CYS A 122 -9.87 -12.01 38.07
C CYS A 122 -11.14 -12.86 38.10
N LEU A 123 -11.46 -13.62 37.05
CA LEU A 123 -12.60 -14.54 36.99
C LEU A 123 -12.42 -15.74 37.92
N LYS A 124 -13.51 -16.23 38.53
CA LYS A 124 -13.51 -17.44 39.35
C LYS A 124 -13.12 -18.66 38.54
N ASN A 125 -13.79 -18.87 37.41
CA ASN A 125 -13.50 -19.93 36.45
C ASN A 125 -13.58 -19.39 35.03
N PRO A 126 -12.47 -18.96 34.43
CA PRO A 126 -12.48 -18.35 33.10
C PRO A 126 -12.98 -19.30 31.99
N LEU A 127 -12.70 -20.61 32.10
CA LEU A 127 -13.15 -21.60 31.10
C LEU A 127 -14.67 -21.77 31.13
N GLU A 128 -15.24 -21.86 32.31
CA GLU A 128 -16.70 -21.96 32.50
C GLU A 128 -17.40 -20.69 32.03
N PHE A 129 -16.87 -19.52 32.42
CA PHE A 129 -17.39 -18.22 32.01
C PHE A 129 -17.51 -18.08 30.50
N TYR A 130 -16.50 -18.53 29.76
CA TYR A 130 -16.49 -18.50 28.29
C TYR A 130 -17.00 -19.81 27.65
N ARG A 131 -17.53 -20.76 28.44
CA ARG A 131 -18.05 -22.05 27.95
C ARG A 131 -17.03 -22.87 27.16
N LEU A 132 -15.77 -22.77 27.54
CA LEU A 132 -14.66 -23.56 26.99
C LEU A 132 -14.56 -24.90 27.73
N LYS A 133 -13.96 -25.90 27.06
CA LYS A 133 -13.69 -27.20 27.70
C LYS A 133 -12.64 -27.04 28.78
N GLN A 134 -12.74 -27.84 29.86
CA GLN A 134 -11.78 -27.82 30.95
C GLN A 134 -10.33 -28.21 30.55
N THR A 135 -10.17 -28.81 29.36
CA THR A 135 -8.86 -29.14 28.79
C THR A 135 -8.28 -28.06 27.89
N GLU A 136 -9.06 -27.01 27.56
CA GLU A 136 -8.61 -25.89 26.74
C GLU A 136 -7.83 -24.86 27.57
N LYS A 137 -7.10 -23.99 26.87
CA LYS A 137 -6.40 -22.85 27.49
C LYS A 137 -6.73 -21.59 26.73
N ILE A 138 -6.95 -20.51 27.46
CA ILE A 138 -7.17 -19.17 26.87
C ILE A 138 -5.83 -18.65 26.36
N CYS A 139 -5.74 -18.36 25.05
CA CYS A 139 -4.50 -18.03 24.38
C CYS A 139 -4.29 -16.54 24.21
N PHE A 140 -3.07 -16.10 24.51
CA PHE A 140 -2.54 -14.77 24.23
C PHE A 140 -1.47 -14.92 23.15
N ALA A 141 -1.75 -14.51 21.90
CA ALA A 141 -0.90 -14.74 20.75
C ALA A 141 -0.07 -13.49 20.42
N PHE A 142 1.24 -13.68 20.28
CA PHE A 142 2.18 -12.66 19.83
C PHE A 142 2.76 -13.09 18.49
N MET A 143 2.43 -12.32 17.46
CA MET A 143 2.69 -12.68 16.07
C MET A 143 3.58 -11.63 15.40
N ASN A 144 4.54 -12.09 14.63
CA ASN A 144 5.34 -11.26 13.74
C ASN A 144 5.70 -12.09 12.51
N ILE A 145 6.03 -11.46 11.40
CA ILE A 145 6.46 -12.15 10.17
C ILE A 145 7.72 -12.99 10.40
N LYS A 146 8.55 -12.60 11.36
CA LYS A 146 9.75 -13.33 11.80
C LYS A 146 9.58 -13.81 13.23
N LEU A 147 9.71 -15.11 13.43
CA LEU A 147 9.54 -15.75 14.75
C LEU A 147 10.44 -15.12 15.82
N ALA A 148 11.72 -14.88 15.52
CA ALA A 148 12.66 -14.26 16.47
C ALA A 148 12.23 -12.88 16.97
N LEU A 149 11.55 -12.09 16.12
CA LEU A 149 11.00 -10.78 16.53
C LEU A 149 9.75 -10.97 17.39
N ALA A 150 8.92 -11.97 17.10
CA ALA A 150 7.77 -12.29 17.95
C ALA A 150 8.22 -12.74 19.35
N GLU A 151 9.27 -13.55 19.42
CA GLU A 151 9.89 -13.97 20.71
C GLU A 151 10.43 -12.76 21.49
N GLU A 152 11.18 -11.88 20.85
CA GLU A 152 11.72 -10.68 21.49
C GLU A 152 10.59 -9.83 22.09
N ILE A 153 9.52 -9.62 21.36
CA ILE A 153 8.38 -8.83 21.82
C ILE A 153 7.66 -9.50 22.98
N ALA A 154 7.33 -10.78 22.85
CA ALA A 154 6.64 -11.52 23.89
C ALA A 154 7.46 -11.61 25.19
N ILE A 155 8.77 -11.82 25.07
CA ILE A 155 9.65 -11.95 26.24
C ILE A 155 10.03 -10.59 26.80
N SER A 156 10.53 -9.66 25.95
CA SER A 156 11.11 -8.42 26.44
C SER A 156 10.06 -7.37 26.83
N LYS A 157 8.94 -7.31 26.12
CA LYS A 157 7.91 -6.29 26.37
C LYS A 157 6.75 -6.80 27.22
N PHE A 158 6.24 -7.99 26.96
CA PHE A 158 5.12 -8.53 27.71
C PHE A 158 5.54 -9.22 29.00
N GLN A 159 6.36 -10.27 28.91
CA GLN A 159 6.75 -11.07 30.09
C GLN A 159 7.49 -10.24 31.14
N LYS A 160 8.48 -9.42 30.73
CA LYS A 160 9.21 -8.56 31.69
C LYS A 160 8.30 -7.55 32.37
N THR A 161 7.35 -6.94 31.61
CA THR A 161 6.39 -6.00 32.20
C THR A 161 5.51 -6.67 33.25
N ILE A 162 4.99 -7.87 32.97
CA ILE A 162 4.21 -8.64 33.94
C ILE A 162 5.06 -9.01 35.16
N GLN A 163 6.32 -9.38 34.99
CA GLN A 163 7.22 -9.75 36.09
C GLN A 163 7.53 -8.58 37.03
N MET A 164 7.36 -7.34 36.59
CA MET A 164 7.48 -6.15 37.46
C MET A 164 6.23 -5.88 38.31
N SER A 165 5.13 -6.56 38.06
CA SER A 165 3.88 -6.37 38.79
C SER A 165 3.83 -7.26 40.04
N PRO A 166 3.72 -6.69 41.25
CA PRO A 166 3.52 -7.50 42.46
C PRO A 166 2.26 -8.36 42.41
N TRP A 167 1.19 -7.84 41.79
CA TRP A 167 -0.05 -8.60 41.65
C TRP A 167 0.14 -9.89 40.83
N PHE A 168 0.78 -9.80 39.65
CA PHE A 168 1.04 -10.97 38.80
C PHE A 168 2.01 -11.93 39.49
N MET A 169 3.07 -11.43 40.10
CA MET A 169 4.09 -12.26 40.76
C MET A 169 3.53 -13.07 41.94
N ASN A 170 2.48 -12.58 42.60
CA ASN A 170 1.77 -13.28 43.65
C ASN A 170 0.82 -14.37 43.14
N LYS A 171 0.44 -14.35 41.86
CA LYS A 171 -0.52 -15.31 41.26
C LYS A 171 0.15 -16.51 40.57
N GLY A 172 1.41 -16.40 40.14
CA GLY A 172 2.14 -17.47 39.48
C GLY A 172 3.31 -17.01 38.62
N LYS A 173 4.07 -17.96 38.09
CA LYS A 173 5.19 -17.68 37.18
C LYS A 173 4.90 -18.18 35.78
N ILE A 174 5.27 -17.40 34.76
CA ILE A 174 5.24 -17.86 33.37
C ILE A 174 6.34 -18.93 33.20
N THR A 175 5.96 -20.11 32.73
CA THR A 175 6.89 -21.26 32.52
C THR A 175 6.85 -21.67 31.05
N SER A 176 8.02 -21.98 30.48
CA SER A 176 8.09 -22.58 29.15
C SER A 176 7.40 -23.96 29.15
N PHE A 177 6.61 -24.23 28.12
CA PHE A 177 5.85 -25.50 28.07
C PHE A 177 6.32 -26.40 26.91
N HIS A 178 6.16 -25.95 25.68
CA HIS A 178 6.66 -26.65 24.48
C HIS A 178 6.99 -25.61 23.37
N GLY A 179 8.21 -25.61 22.89
CA GLY A 179 8.64 -24.73 21.82
C GLY A 179 8.28 -23.26 22.12
N ASN A 180 7.45 -22.68 21.27
CA ASN A 180 7.03 -21.27 21.35
C ASN A 180 5.75 -21.04 22.18
N SER A 181 5.45 -21.94 23.12
CA SER A 181 4.26 -21.87 23.98
C SER A 181 4.65 -21.80 25.44
N TYR A 182 4.06 -20.84 26.17
CA TYR A 182 4.33 -20.59 27.59
C TYR A 182 3.03 -20.67 28.39
N TRP A 183 3.06 -21.35 29.51
CA TRP A 183 1.91 -21.47 30.39
C TRP A 183 2.04 -20.60 31.63
N VAL A 184 0.90 -20.14 32.15
CA VAL A 184 0.78 -19.32 33.36
C VAL A 184 0.04 -20.10 34.45
N PRO A 185 0.70 -21.07 35.14
CA PRO A 185 0.03 -21.86 36.17
C PRO A 185 -0.31 -21.01 37.41
N PRO A 186 -1.39 -21.30 38.13
CA PRO A 186 -2.36 -22.38 37.87
C PRO A 186 -3.46 -22.01 36.88
N GLU A 187 -3.45 -20.80 36.34
CA GLU A 187 -4.50 -20.28 35.47
C GLU A 187 -4.52 -20.98 34.11
N PRO A 188 -5.68 -21.15 33.46
CA PRO A 188 -5.77 -21.81 32.15
C PRO A 188 -5.37 -20.87 30.99
N ILE A 189 -4.22 -20.21 31.14
CA ILE A 189 -3.72 -19.22 30.18
C ILE A 189 -2.47 -19.74 29.50
N ASN A 190 -2.43 -19.60 28.17
CA ASN A 190 -1.30 -19.95 27.34
C ASN A 190 -0.85 -18.73 26.52
N ILE A 191 0.46 -18.52 26.44
CA ILE A 191 1.07 -17.50 25.59
C ILE A 191 1.66 -18.22 24.40
N ILE A 192 1.25 -17.82 23.19
CA ILE A 192 1.70 -18.40 21.92
C ILE A 192 2.54 -17.36 21.20
N ILE A 193 3.68 -17.79 20.67
CA ILE A 193 4.55 -16.99 19.83
C ILE A 193 4.56 -17.63 18.44
N GLY A 194 4.26 -16.84 17.40
CA GLY A 194 4.12 -17.39 16.06
C GLY A 194 4.53 -16.44 14.94
N SER A 195 4.70 -17.03 13.76
CA SER A 195 5.04 -16.31 12.52
C SER A 195 4.24 -16.79 11.30
N GLN A 196 3.32 -17.72 11.51
CA GLN A 196 2.46 -18.30 10.46
C GLN A 196 1.03 -18.47 10.96
N ALA A 197 0.07 -18.58 10.05
CA ALA A 197 -1.33 -18.84 10.40
C ALA A 197 -1.51 -20.14 11.16
N ASP A 198 -0.73 -21.15 10.84
CA ASP A 198 -0.78 -22.48 11.48
C ASP A 198 -0.46 -22.43 12.98
N ASP A 199 0.32 -21.46 13.44
CA ASP A 199 0.67 -21.29 14.86
C ASP A 199 -0.56 -20.97 15.74
N VAL A 200 -1.61 -20.42 15.14
CA VAL A 200 -2.83 -19.96 15.83
C VAL A 200 -4.11 -20.69 15.42
N ILE A 201 -4.03 -21.61 14.43
CA ILE A 201 -5.20 -22.40 13.99
C ILE A 201 -5.78 -23.22 15.16
N GLY A 202 -7.10 -23.13 15.30
CA GLY A 202 -7.85 -23.91 16.28
C GLY A 202 -7.68 -23.49 17.73
N GLN A 203 -6.85 -22.49 18.03
CA GLN A 203 -6.62 -21.99 19.38
C GLN A 203 -7.74 -21.05 19.85
N PRO A 204 -8.15 -21.11 21.14
CA PRO A 204 -9.06 -20.13 21.72
C PRO A 204 -8.32 -18.84 22.07
N ILE A 205 -8.23 -17.93 21.09
CA ILE A 205 -7.44 -16.72 21.19
C ILE A 205 -8.28 -15.61 21.85
N TYR A 206 -7.82 -15.13 22.99
CA TYR A 206 -8.43 -14.01 23.69
C TYR A 206 -7.79 -12.66 23.36
N PHE A 207 -6.49 -12.67 23.13
CA PHE A 207 -5.71 -11.52 22.71
C PHE A 207 -4.75 -11.97 21.60
N ALA A 208 -4.70 -11.18 20.53
CA ALA A 208 -3.71 -11.36 19.47
C ALA A 208 -3.02 -10.05 19.17
N PHE A 209 -1.70 -10.05 19.17
CA PHE A 209 -0.88 -8.90 18.80
C PHE A 209 -0.03 -9.22 17.57
N PHE A 210 -0.20 -8.43 16.53
CA PHE A 210 0.58 -8.48 15.29
C PHE A 210 1.47 -7.24 15.19
N ASP A 211 2.79 -7.42 15.31
CA ASP A 211 3.75 -6.32 15.24
C ASP A 211 4.45 -6.25 13.89
N GLU A 212 4.61 -5.02 13.36
CA GLU A 212 5.31 -4.68 12.12
C GLU A 212 4.88 -5.54 10.90
N ILE A 213 3.59 -5.80 10.78
CA ILE A 213 3.02 -6.69 9.77
C ILE A 213 3.21 -6.17 8.33
N SER A 214 3.47 -4.88 8.16
CA SER A 214 3.80 -4.24 6.87
C SER A 214 5.30 -4.31 6.53
N PHE A 215 6.12 -4.94 7.39
CA PHE A 215 7.58 -4.84 7.33
C PHE A 215 8.19 -6.09 6.72
N ILE A 216 8.11 -6.25 5.40
CA ILE A 216 8.71 -7.39 4.74
C ILE A 216 9.76 -6.91 3.72
N ARG A 217 10.99 -7.46 3.83
CA ARG A 217 12.07 -7.27 2.85
C ARG A 217 12.13 -8.49 1.93
N ASN A 218 12.41 -8.28 0.67
CA ASN A 218 12.84 -9.30 -0.30
C ASN A 218 11.81 -10.35 -0.75
N GLN A 219 10.51 -10.06 -0.77
CA GLN A 219 9.51 -10.96 -1.34
C GLN A 219 8.45 -10.16 -2.11
N ASP A 220 7.72 -10.87 -2.94
CA ASP A 220 6.55 -10.39 -3.65
C ASP A 220 5.54 -9.76 -2.66
N VAL A 221 5.21 -8.50 -2.84
CA VAL A 221 4.35 -7.71 -1.96
C VAL A 221 2.99 -8.36 -1.79
N ASP A 222 2.43 -8.93 -2.86
CA ASP A 222 1.11 -9.56 -2.82
C ASP A 222 1.09 -10.85 -2.02
N LYS A 223 2.13 -11.68 -2.13
CA LYS A 223 2.25 -12.88 -1.28
C LYS A 223 2.32 -12.54 0.20
N GLN A 224 2.92 -11.41 0.50
CA GLN A 224 3.11 -10.95 1.86
C GLN A 224 1.82 -10.35 2.44
N LYS A 225 1.12 -9.52 1.66
CA LYS A 225 -0.21 -9.03 2.02
C LYS A 225 -1.16 -10.20 2.27
N LYS A 226 -1.11 -11.21 1.41
CA LYS A 226 -1.89 -12.44 1.58
C LYS A 226 -1.53 -13.18 2.86
N LYS A 227 -0.22 -13.41 3.13
CA LYS A 227 0.23 -14.07 4.35
C LYS A 227 -0.21 -13.29 5.61
N ALA A 228 -0.04 -11.96 5.62
CA ALA A 228 -0.47 -11.12 6.72
C ALA A 228 -1.98 -11.22 6.96
N LYS A 229 -2.76 -11.16 5.90
CA LYS A 229 -4.21 -11.31 5.95
C LYS A 229 -4.62 -12.69 6.46
N ASP A 230 -4.05 -13.76 5.93
CA ASP A 230 -4.36 -15.13 6.35
C ASP A 230 -4.08 -15.34 7.85
N MET A 231 -3.00 -14.78 8.38
CA MET A 231 -2.66 -14.83 9.81
C MET A 231 -3.71 -14.09 10.66
N ILE A 232 -4.09 -12.89 10.26
CA ILE A 232 -5.09 -12.08 10.98
C ILE A 232 -6.47 -12.74 10.92
N ASP A 233 -6.93 -13.16 9.75
CA ASP A 233 -8.24 -13.78 9.55
C ASP A 233 -8.35 -15.10 10.36
N THR A 234 -7.27 -15.85 10.43
CA THR A 234 -7.20 -17.07 11.25
C THR A 234 -7.34 -16.77 12.74
N ALA A 235 -6.64 -15.74 13.24
CA ALA A 235 -6.75 -15.30 14.63
C ALA A 235 -8.17 -14.81 14.94
N ILE A 236 -8.75 -13.96 14.08
CA ILE A 236 -10.14 -13.47 14.22
C ILE A 236 -11.13 -14.62 14.30
N GLY A 237 -10.98 -15.66 13.46
CA GLY A 237 -11.81 -16.86 13.52
C GLY A 237 -11.80 -17.53 14.89
N GLY A 238 -10.64 -17.66 15.52
CA GLY A 238 -10.48 -18.19 16.87
C GLY A 238 -11.10 -17.30 17.95
N MET A 239 -11.04 -15.99 17.78
CA MET A 239 -11.56 -15.00 18.71
C MET A 239 -13.10 -14.92 18.69
N PHE A 240 -13.69 -14.75 17.51
CA PHE A 240 -15.13 -14.53 17.37
C PHE A 240 -15.98 -15.77 17.66
N THR A 241 -15.46 -16.96 17.42
CA THR A 241 -16.26 -18.20 17.57
C THR A 241 -16.34 -18.69 19.00
N ARG A 242 -15.47 -18.25 19.94
CA ARG A 242 -15.29 -18.88 21.24
C ARG A 242 -15.56 -18.01 22.46
N PHE A 243 -15.48 -16.69 22.31
CA PHE A 243 -15.50 -15.78 23.46
C PHE A 243 -16.72 -14.85 23.52
N ILE A 244 -17.68 -14.98 22.62
CA ILE A 244 -18.90 -14.17 22.69
C ILE A 244 -19.67 -14.55 23.97
N HIS A 245 -19.81 -13.55 24.85
CA HIS A 245 -20.59 -13.67 26.07
C HIS A 245 -21.62 -12.54 26.15
N ASN A 246 -22.89 -12.90 26.35
CA ASN A 246 -24.00 -11.95 26.41
C ASN A 246 -24.05 -10.94 25.22
N GLY A 247 -23.76 -11.44 24.01
CA GLY A 247 -23.76 -10.61 22.78
C GLY A 247 -22.56 -9.70 22.59
N LYS A 248 -21.60 -9.69 23.55
CA LYS A 248 -20.34 -8.92 23.46
C LYS A 248 -19.16 -9.84 23.20
N ASN A 249 -18.20 -9.35 22.45
CA ASN A 249 -16.92 -10.02 22.24
C ASN A 249 -15.83 -9.29 23.04
N PRO A 250 -15.33 -9.88 24.15
CA PRO A 250 -14.33 -9.25 25.02
C PRO A 250 -12.90 -9.40 24.52
N THR A 251 -12.69 -10.09 23.39
CA THR A 251 -11.35 -10.32 22.83
C THR A 251 -10.80 -9.07 22.19
N MET A 252 -9.47 -8.97 22.08
CA MET A 252 -8.82 -7.82 21.42
C MET A 252 -7.76 -8.29 20.44
N LEU A 253 -7.95 -7.89 19.19
CA LEU A 253 -6.93 -7.92 18.15
C LEU A 253 -6.18 -6.60 18.16
N VAL A 254 -4.86 -6.62 18.28
CA VAL A 254 -4.02 -5.42 18.10
C VAL A 254 -3.10 -5.62 16.90
N VAL A 255 -3.14 -4.69 15.97
CA VAL A 255 -2.24 -4.68 14.82
C VAL A 255 -1.44 -3.39 14.85
N ALA A 256 -0.13 -3.49 15.05
CA ALA A 256 0.78 -2.37 15.05
C ALA A 256 1.69 -2.41 13.84
N SER A 257 1.80 -1.32 13.11
CA SER A 257 2.76 -1.18 12.01
C SER A 257 3.10 0.28 11.77
N SER A 258 4.36 0.51 11.39
CA SER A 258 4.78 1.82 10.93
C SER A 258 4.41 1.98 9.45
N LYS A 259 4.01 3.19 9.04
CA LYS A 259 3.70 3.50 7.65
C LYS A 259 4.95 3.52 6.79
N ARG A 260 4.82 3.10 5.53
CA ARG A 260 5.90 3.14 4.53
C ARG A 260 5.42 3.69 3.19
N SER A 261 4.35 3.13 2.66
CA SER A 261 3.74 3.55 1.40
C SER A 261 2.23 3.51 1.53
N GLU A 262 1.53 4.23 0.67
CA GLU A 262 0.06 4.24 0.61
C GLU A 262 -0.53 2.86 0.28
N GLN A 263 0.26 1.99 -0.34
CA GLN A 263 -0.10 0.63 -0.72
C GLN A 263 0.27 -0.41 0.35
N SER A 264 0.72 0.02 1.53
CA SER A 264 1.02 -0.91 2.61
C SER A 264 -0.23 -1.66 3.05
N PHE A 265 -0.04 -2.92 3.49
CA PHE A 265 -1.15 -3.74 4.03
C PHE A 265 -1.96 -2.97 5.08
N MET A 266 -1.29 -2.23 5.96
CA MET A 266 -1.95 -1.50 7.05
C MET A 266 -2.87 -0.39 6.55
N GLU A 267 -2.47 0.36 5.52
CA GLU A 267 -3.31 1.39 4.91
C GLU A 267 -4.57 0.83 4.27
N GLU A 268 -4.43 -0.26 3.51
CA GLU A 268 -5.56 -0.95 2.89
C GLU A 268 -6.49 -1.56 3.94
N TYR A 269 -5.91 -2.11 5.01
CA TYR A 269 -6.67 -2.73 6.09
C TYR A 269 -7.47 -1.69 6.87
N ILE A 270 -6.88 -0.54 7.22
CA ILE A 270 -7.56 0.59 7.85
C ILE A 270 -8.70 1.10 6.96
N LYS A 271 -8.45 1.32 5.66
CA LYS A 271 -9.47 1.76 4.69
C LYS A 271 -10.63 0.78 4.58
N THR A 272 -10.35 -0.51 4.64
CA THR A 272 -11.38 -1.56 4.57
C THR A 272 -12.25 -1.56 5.83
N LEU A 273 -11.65 -1.53 7.00
CA LEU A 273 -12.38 -1.55 8.27
C LEU A 273 -13.16 -0.26 8.53
N SER A 274 -12.63 0.90 8.13
CA SER A 274 -13.34 2.19 8.32
C SER A 274 -14.61 2.33 7.47
N LYS A 275 -14.78 1.50 6.44
CA LYS A 275 -16.00 1.46 5.60
C LYS A 275 -17.12 0.56 6.16
N THR A 276 -16.83 -0.20 7.22
CA THR A 276 -17.78 -1.14 7.80
C THR A 276 -18.62 -0.43 8.88
N GLU A 277 -19.93 -0.35 8.70
CA GLU A 277 -20.85 0.18 9.70
C GLU A 277 -20.86 -0.68 10.98
N GLY A 278 -20.97 -0.03 12.15
CA GLY A 278 -20.96 -0.72 13.45
C GLY A 278 -19.57 -1.16 13.91
N ASN A 279 -18.57 -0.42 13.53
CA ASN A 279 -17.17 -0.78 13.69
C ASN A 279 -16.71 -0.77 15.15
N SER A 280 -16.33 -1.95 15.65
CA SER A 280 -15.67 -2.14 16.96
C SER A 280 -14.14 -1.95 16.88
N THR A 281 -13.67 -1.17 15.90
CA THR A 281 -12.26 -0.87 15.67
C THR A 281 -11.87 0.49 16.21
N PHE A 282 -10.82 0.54 17.03
CA PHE A 282 -10.18 1.78 17.47
C PHE A 282 -8.88 1.99 16.69
N VAL A 283 -8.73 3.17 16.08
CA VAL A 283 -7.56 3.49 15.24
C VAL A 283 -6.75 4.60 15.92
N VAL A 284 -5.46 4.36 16.11
CA VAL A 284 -4.49 5.37 16.55
C VAL A 284 -3.50 5.60 15.42
N ASP A 285 -3.59 6.77 14.79
CA ASP A 285 -2.76 7.20 13.67
C ASP A 285 -2.30 8.63 13.92
N LYS A 286 -1.10 8.77 14.51
CA LYS A 286 -0.61 10.05 15.02
C LYS A 286 0.87 10.28 14.72
N PRO A 287 1.28 11.54 14.49
CA PRO A 287 2.69 11.92 14.44
C PRO A 287 3.34 11.81 15.82
N VAL A 288 4.68 11.71 15.82
CA VAL A 288 5.44 11.52 17.06
C VAL A 288 5.29 12.68 18.04
N TRP A 289 5.14 13.90 17.57
CA TRP A 289 5.00 15.11 18.39
C TRP A 289 3.63 15.27 19.08
N GLU A 290 2.59 14.62 18.57
CA GLU A 290 1.28 14.58 19.24
C GLU A 290 1.22 13.50 20.34
N VAL A 291 2.06 12.46 20.26
CA VAL A 291 2.06 11.33 21.20
C VAL A 291 3.05 11.53 22.35
N LYS A 292 4.21 12.09 22.08
CA LYS A 292 5.24 12.36 23.09
C LYS A 292 4.73 13.41 24.11
N PRO A 293 5.20 13.37 25.35
CA PRO A 293 4.82 14.36 26.36
C PRO A 293 5.11 15.79 25.90
N LYS A 294 4.22 16.72 26.27
CA LYS A 294 4.41 18.16 26.02
C LYS A 294 5.80 18.62 26.49
N GLY A 295 6.44 19.48 25.70
CA GLY A 295 7.79 19.97 25.97
C GLY A 295 8.90 19.00 25.56
N THR A 296 8.59 17.88 24.89
CA THR A 296 9.63 17.01 24.29
C THR A 296 10.26 17.68 23.08
N TYR A 297 9.48 18.42 22.31
CA TYR A 297 9.90 19.14 21.11
C TYR A 297 9.60 20.64 21.27
N SER A 298 10.21 21.47 20.44
CA SER A 298 9.96 22.91 20.37
C SER A 298 8.52 23.24 20.00
N ASP A 299 8.00 24.34 20.51
CA ASP A 299 6.71 24.90 20.09
C ASP A 299 6.84 25.68 18.76
N GLU A 300 8.08 25.97 18.30
CA GLU A 300 8.31 26.55 16.97
C GLU A 300 8.04 25.51 15.88
N ILE A 301 7.36 25.93 14.82
CA ILE A 301 6.94 25.05 13.73
C ILE A 301 7.48 25.54 12.39
N PHE A 302 7.59 24.61 11.46
CA PHE A 302 7.71 24.87 10.03
C PHE A 302 6.61 24.10 9.28
N TYR A 303 6.40 24.44 8.01
CA TYR A 303 5.31 23.90 7.22
C TYR A 303 5.80 22.94 6.17
N VAL A 304 5.06 21.84 6.00
CA VAL A 304 5.29 20.84 4.96
C VAL A 304 4.05 20.75 4.10
N GLY A 305 4.21 20.91 2.80
CA GLY A 305 3.18 20.66 1.80
C GLY A 305 3.20 19.19 1.40
N LEU A 306 2.13 18.49 1.76
CA LEU A 306 1.90 17.11 1.30
C LEU A 306 1.36 17.19 -0.12
N GLY A 307 2.10 16.63 -1.05
CA GLY A 307 1.69 16.48 -2.44
C GLY A 307 0.68 15.35 -2.63
N ASN A 308 0.55 14.94 -3.86
CA ASN A 308 -0.35 13.85 -4.27
C ASN A 308 0.31 13.04 -5.40
N LYS A 309 -0.49 12.29 -6.16
CA LYS A 309 0.01 11.55 -7.34
C LYS A 309 0.84 12.42 -8.30
N TYR A 310 0.49 13.70 -8.46
CA TYR A 310 1.08 14.62 -9.44
C TYR A 310 2.03 15.65 -8.84
N LEU A 311 1.94 15.89 -7.54
CA LEU A 311 2.72 16.88 -6.82
C LEU A 311 3.67 16.22 -5.84
N GLU A 312 4.93 16.60 -5.86
CA GLU A 312 5.91 16.12 -4.88
C GLU A 312 5.70 16.79 -3.51
N ASN A 313 6.08 16.10 -2.44
CA ASN A 313 6.08 16.68 -1.11
C ASN A 313 7.15 17.77 -1.02
N ILE A 314 6.87 18.87 -0.34
CA ILE A 314 7.78 20.00 -0.21
C ILE A 314 7.90 20.52 1.23
N VAL A 315 9.06 20.98 1.61
CA VAL A 315 9.21 21.85 2.78
C VAL A 315 8.99 23.27 2.32
N ILE A 316 7.97 23.94 2.88
CA ILE A 316 7.63 25.32 2.50
C ILE A 316 8.70 26.25 3.02
N PRO A 317 9.30 27.12 2.17
CA PRO A 317 10.30 28.09 2.59
C PRO A 317 9.73 29.09 3.62
N ASP A 318 10.57 29.54 4.55
CA ASP A 318 10.12 30.42 5.64
C ASP A 318 9.62 31.79 5.14
N ASP A 319 10.16 32.27 4.05
CA ASP A 319 9.74 33.53 3.39
C ASP A 319 8.41 33.38 2.61
N GLU A 320 7.98 32.17 2.35
CA GLU A 320 6.71 31.86 1.67
C GLU A 320 5.56 31.43 2.60
N VAL A 321 5.79 31.42 3.90
CA VAL A 321 4.75 31.07 4.90
C VAL A 321 3.52 31.98 4.81
N SER A 322 3.66 33.23 4.36
CA SER A 322 2.51 34.12 4.09
C SER A 322 1.60 33.62 2.96
N ASN A 323 2.05 32.72 2.11
CA ASN A 323 1.37 32.23 0.90
C ASN A 323 0.77 30.83 1.05
N LEU A 324 0.57 30.32 2.26
CA LEU A 324 0.02 28.97 2.50
C LEU A 324 -1.30 28.71 1.75
N THR A 325 -2.10 29.76 1.53
CA THR A 325 -3.35 29.66 0.76
C THR A 325 -3.08 29.27 -0.69
N ALA A 326 -2.05 29.85 -1.32
CA ALA A 326 -1.68 29.53 -2.68
C ALA A 326 -1.22 28.06 -2.83
N TYR A 327 -0.49 27.53 -1.84
CA TYR A 327 -0.12 26.13 -1.82
C TYR A 327 -1.34 25.19 -1.68
N LYS A 328 -2.34 25.56 -0.85
CA LYS A 328 -3.60 24.81 -0.74
C LYS A 328 -4.40 24.86 -2.05
N GLU A 329 -4.41 26.01 -2.75
CA GLU A 329 -5.04 26.15 -4.06
C GLU A 329 -4.35 25.30 -5.14
N GLN A 330 -3.04 25.10 -5.04
CA GLN A 330 -2.26 24.18 -5.87
C GLN A 330 -2.52 22.70 -5.56
N GLY A 331 -3.30 22.40 -4.53
CA GLY A 331 -3.64 21.02 -4.15
C GLY A 331 -2.76 20.42 -3.05
N TYR A 332 -1.91 21.21 -2.40
CA TYR A 332 -1.14 20.72 -1.23
C TYR A 332 -2.00 20.67 0.02
N LYS A 333 -1.88 19.58 0.77
CA LYS A 333 -2.35 19.53 2.15
C LYS A 333 -1.21 19.96 3.08
N ILE A 334 -1.40 21.05 3.82
CA ILE A 334 -0.36 21.60 4.70
C ILE A 334 -0.41 20.94 6.07
N ILE A 335 0.75 20.53 6.58
CA ILE A 335 0.94 20.06 7.95
C ILE A 335 1.97 20.93 8.68
N GLU A 336 1.79 21.02 10.01
CA GLU A 336 2.68 21.72 10.93
C GLU A 336 3.62 20.71 11.59
N VAL A 337 4.91 21.00 11.57
CA VAL A 337 5.96 20.12 12.08
C VAL A 337 6.88 20.90 13.00
N PRO A 338 7.26 20.39 14.19
CA PRO A 338 8.22 21.06 15.07
C PRO A 338 9.58 21.27 14.40
N VAL A 339 10.19 22.44 14.64
CA VAL A 339 11.44 22.85 14.00
C VAL A 339 12.60 21.87 14.24
N ASP A 340 12.53 21.10 15.34
CA ASP A 340 13.49 20.03 15.66
C ASP A 340 13.68 19.01 14.52
N PHE A 341 12.68 18.83 13.68
CA PHE A 341 12.69 17.90 12.56
C PHE A 341 13.10 18.55 11.23
N LYS A 342 13.22 19.89 11.16
CA LYS A 342 13.39 20.62 9.89
C LYS A 342 14.59 20.13 9.07
N ALA A 343 15.74 19.95 9.70
CA ALA A 343 16.93 19.46 9.03
C ALA A 343 16.74 18.07 8.41
N LYS A 344 16.00 17.19 9.10
CA LYS A 344 15.70 15.84 8.60
C LYS A 344 14.74 15.88 7.42
N PHE A 345 13.70 16.72 7.49
CA PHE A 345 12.75 16.87 6.38
C PHE A 345 13.43 17.48 5.13
N LEU A 346 14.41 18.35 5.29
CA LEU A 346 15.20 18.87 4.17
C LEU A 346 16.16 17.82 3.58
N GLU A 347 16.59 16.83 4.37
CA GLU A 347 17.44 15.73 3.91
C GLU A 347 16.64 14.69 3.09
N ASP A 348 15.48 14.27 3.59
CA ASP A 348 14.61 13.25 2.96
C ASP A 348 13.18 13.42 3.46
N ILE A 349 12.40 14.20 2.74
CA ILE A 349 11.03 14.54 3.15
C ILE A 349 10.12 13.31 3.22
N ASP A 350 10.16 12.42 2.23
CA ASP A 350 9.27 11.27 2.12
C ASP A 350 9.49 10.27 3.23
N ARG A 351 10.74 9.95 3.51
CA ARG A 351 11.11 9.07 4.61
C ARG A 351 10.69 9.65 5.95
N ASN A 352 10.90 10.94 6.15
CA ASN A 352 10.61 11.58 7.45
C ASN A 352 9.11 11.85 7.65
N LEU A 353 8.33 11.98 6.58
CA LEU A 353 6.87 11.90 6.65
C LEU A 353 6.41 10.55 7.20
N CYS A 354 6.96 9.45 6.70
CA CYS A 354 6.63 8.12 7.19
C CYS A 354 7.12 7.91 8.64
N ASP A 355 8.39 8.24 8.92
CA ASP A 355 9.02 7.91 10.20
C ASP A 355 8.53 8.79 11.36
N PHE A 356 8.31 10.10 11.14
CA PHE A 356 7.96 11.04 12.21
C PHE A 356 6.54 11.60 12.14
N ALA A 357 6.01 11.87 10.95
CA ALA A 357 4.65 12.34 10.82
C ALA A 357 3.63 11.20 10.79
N GLY A 358 4.05 9.96 10.55
CA GLY A 358 3.14 8.83 10.39
C GLY A 358 2.26 8.97 9.16
N ILE A 359 2.76 9.64 8.12
CA ILE A 359 2.04 9.86 6.86
C ILE A 359 2.72 9.03 5.78
N SER A 360 1.94 8.19 5.08
CA SER A 360 2.44 7.47 3.92
C SER A 360 2.76 8.46 2.79
N SER A 361 3.91 8.27 2.15
CA SER A 361 4.25 9.08 0.98
C SER A 361 3.90 8.33 -0.30
N ALA A 362 3.13 8.99 -1.17
CA ALA A 362 2.84 8.52 -2.52
C ALA A 362 4.08 8.59 -3.42
N SER A 363 5.09 9.40 -3.05
CA SER A 363 6.26 9.70 -3.90
C SER A 363 7.48 8.83 -3.62
N SER A 364 7.54 8.09 -2.51
CA SER A 364 8.76 7.41 -2.05
C SER A 364 9.36 6.37 -3.01
N ASN A 365 8.57 5.84 -3.95
CA ASN A 365 9.00 4.82 -4.90
C ASN A 365 8.78 5.23 -6.37
N LYS A 366 8.31 6.46 -6.63
CA LYS A 366 8.08 6.93 -8.00
C LYS A 366 9.36 6.89 -8.82
N TYR A 367 9.23 6.35 -10.02
CA TYR A 367 10.37 6.25 -10.93
C TYR A 367 10.62 7.55 -11.71
N MET A 368 9.56 8.32 -11.99
CA MET A 368 9.64 9.59 -12.72
C MET A 368 8.87 10.70 -12.00
N SER A 369 9.37 11.93 -12.09
CA SER A 369 8.69 13.12 -11.64
C SER A 369 7.61 13.53 -12.65
N ALA A 370 6.39 13.79 -12.18
CA ALA A 370 5.28 14.24 -13.03
C ALA A 370 5.62 15.55 -13.76
N GLN A 371 6.28 16.50 -13.06
CA GLN A 371 6.65 17.79 -13.66
C GLN A 371 7.63 17.62 -14.83
N ILE A 372 8.63 16.75 -14.69
CA ILE A 372 9.62 16.53 -15.76
C ILE A 372 8.96 15.85 -16.97
N VAL A 373 7.98 14.97 -16.75
CA VAL A 373 7.19 14.36 -17.83
C VAL A 373 6.33 15.40 -18.52
N LEU A 374 5.69 16.32 -17.78
CA LEU A 374 4.92 17.45 -18.34
C LEU A 374 5.79 18.34 -19.22
N ASP A 375 7.04 18.60 -18.81
CA ASP A 375 7.99 19.40 -19.59
C ASP A 375 8.34 18.78 -20.96
N CYS A 376 8.08 17.51 -21.17
CA CYS A 376 8.27 16.81 -22.45
C CYS A 376 7.04 16.90 -23.38
N ILE A 377 5.91 17.42 -22.89
CA ILE A 377 4.68 17.56 -23.69
C ILE A 377 4.77 18.80 -24.56
N ASN A 378 4.66 18.59 -25.86
CA ASN A 378 4.54 19.67 -26.83
C ASN A 378 3.06 19.82 -27.24
N GLN A 379 2.49 20.98 -27.00
CA GLN A 379 1.07 21.30 -27.26
C GLN A 379 0.69 21.28 -28.73
N GLU A 380 1.64 21.45 -29.62
CA GLU A 380 1.40 21.42 -31.08
C GLU A 380 1.26 19.99 -31.62
N PHE A 381 1.73 19.00 -30.84
CA PHE A 381 1.68 17.60 -31.24
C PHE A 381 0.36 16.97 -30.83
N ARG A 382 -0.16 16.13 -31.67
CA ARG A 382 -1.39 15.36 -31.42
C ARG A 382 -1.16 13.88 -31.70
N ASN A 383 -1.76 13.03 -30.87
CA ASN A 383 -1.76 11.59 -31.15
C ASN A 383 -2.56 11.33 -32.44
N PRO A 384 -1.97 10.61 -33.42
CA PRO A 384 -2.74 10.15 -34.57
C PRO A 384 -3.78 9.09 -34.23
N LEU A 385 -3.63 8.37 -33.12
CA LEU A 385 -4.54 7.32 -32.65
C LEU A 385 -5.29 7.77 -31.39
N PRO A 386 -6.48 7.23 -31.12
CA PRO A 386 -7.10 7.32 -29.81
C PRO A 386 -6.23 6.64 -28.75
N ASP A 387 -6.29 7.10 -27.50
CA ASP A 387 -5.54 6.51 -26.39
C ASP A 387 -5.91 5.03 -26.15
N VAL A 388 -7.17 4.67 -26.40
CA VAL A 388 -7.67 3.30 -26.26
C VAL A 388 -8.49 2.92 -27.51
N LEU A 389 -8.21 1.72 -28.06
CA LEU A 389 -8.98 1.09 -29.11
C LEU A 389 -9.62 -0.21 -28.59
N GLU A 390 -10.93 -0.30 -28.60
CA GLU A 390 -11.64 -1.52 -28.21
C GLU A 390 -12.00 -2.34 -29.46
N ILE A 391 -11.09 -3.26 -29.85
CA ILE A 391 -11.22 -4.07 -31.06
C ILE A 391 -10.67 -5.48 -30.78
N GLY A 392 -11.51 -6.50 -30.99
CA GLY A 392 -11.12 -7.91 -30.86
C GLY A 392 -10.91 -8.64 -32.19
N ASN A 393 -10.84 -9.97 -32.09
CA ASN A 393 -10.71 -10.89 -33.20
C ASN A 393 -12.05 -11.46 -33.69
N GLY A 394 -13.19 -10.92 -33.28
CA GLY A 394 -14.52 -11.39 -33.65
C GLY A 394 -14.84 -11.13 -35.13
N LYS A 395 -15.73 -11.95 -35.71
CA LYS A 395 -16.20 -11.76 -37.10
C LYS A 395 -16.90 -10.41 -37.33
N GLU A 396 -17.44 -9.82 -36.27
CA GLU A 396 -18.10 -8.52 -36.29
C GLU A 396 -17.08 -7.35 -36.19
N ASP A 397 -15.85 -7.62 -35.72
CA ASP A 397 -14.80 -6.62 -35.57
C ASP A 397 -14.07 -6.42 -36.92
N ILE A 398 -14.78 -5.88 -37.92
CA ILE A 398 -14.23 -5.67 -39.27
C ILE A 398 -13.18 -4.56 -39.29
N ALA A 399 -13.33 -3.55 -38.41
CA ALA A 399 -12.44 -2.39 -38.37
C ALA A 399 -10.99 -2.81 -38.09
N GLN A 400 -10.06 -2.13 -38.78
CA GLN A 400 -8.62 -2.26 -38.58
C GLN A 400 -8.12 -1.05 -37.78
N TYR A 401 -6.97 -1.16 -37.11
CA TYR A 401 -6.43 -0.05 -36.30
C TYR A 401 -6.15 1.19 -37.13
N TYR A 402 -5.71 1.03 -38.40
CA TYR A 402 -5.48 2.16 -39.32
C TYR A 402 -6.74 2.96 -39.68
N ASN A 403 -7.94 2.40 -39.51
CA ASN A 403 -9.18 3.15 -39.72
C ASN A 403 -9.36 4.31 -38.74
N PHE A 404 -8.68 4.25 -37.59
CA PHE A 404 -8.70 5.26 -36.55
C PHE A 404 -7.49 6.19 -36.59
N PHE A 405 -6.53 5.93 -37.50
CA PHE A 405 -5.30 6.71 -37.60
C PHE A 405 -5.53 8.01 -38.41
N LYS A 406 -5.31 9.14 -37.74
CA LYS A 406 -5.47 10.49 -38.34
C LYS A 406 -4.15 10.98 -38.92
N LEU A 407 -3.96 10.81 -40.21
CA LEU A 407 -2.74 11.22 -40.92
C LEU A 407 -2.50 12.75 -40.83
N ASP A 408 -3.55 13.54 -40.70
CA ASP A 408 -3.44 15.02 -40.54
C ASP A 408 -2.74 15.41 -39.23
N ASN A 409 -2.68 14.54 -38.26
CA ASN A 409 -1.93 14.72 -37.01
C ASN A 409 -0.43 14.40 -37.15
N VAL A 410 -0.01 13.86 -38.31
CA VAL A 410 1.39 13.53 -38.59
C VAL A 410 2.01 14.63 -39.45
N PRO A 411 2.99 15.42 -38.94
CA PRO A 411 3.67 16.41 -39.76
C PRO A 411 4.45 15.75 -40.89
N LYS A 412 4.33 16.29 -42.10
CA LYS A 412 4.91 15.69 -43.32
C LYS A 412 6.43 15.50 -43.24
N GLU A 413 7.13 16.39 -42.57
CA GLU A 413 8.57 16.34 -42.35
C GLU A 413 9.02 15.10 -41.58
N TYR A 414 8.15 14.54 -40.73
CA TYR A 414 8.47 13.34 -39.93
C TYR A 414 8.21 12.04 -40.67
N MET A 415 7.44 12.02 -41.75
CA MET A 415 7.22 10.82 -42.58
C MET A 415 8.53 10.21 -43.08
N ASN A 416 9.53 11.06 -43.33
CA ASN A 416 10.86 10.64 -43.78
C ASN A 416 11.87 10.32 -42.70
N LYS A 417 11.50 10.50 -41.40
CA LYS A 417 12.38 10.20 -40.27
C LYS A 417 12.32 8.68 -39.93
N PRO A 418 13.41 8.11 -39.41
CA PRO A 418 13.41 6.70 -38.99
C PRO A 418 12.40 6.47 -37.87
N LEU A 419 11.49 5.53 -38.12
CA LEU A 419 10.45 5.11 -37.17
C LEU A 419 10.80 3.74 -36.59
N TYR A 420 10.74 3.64 -35.28
CA TYR A 420 10.89 2.39 -34.52
C TYR A 420 9.58 2.11 -33.79
N ILE A 421 9.12 0.86 -33.87
CA ILE A 421 7.84 0.43 -33.30
C ILE A 421 8.10 -0.65 -32.27
N HIS A 422 7.38 -0.58 -31.17
CA HIS A 422 7.33 -1.67 -30.19
C HIS A 422 5.89 -2.01 -29.85
N LEU A 423 5.64 -3.31 -29.65
CA LEU A 423 4.37 -3.85 -29.19
C LEU A 423 4.60 -4.60 -27.90
N ASP A 424 3.92 -4.16 -26.86
CA ASP A 424 3.76 -4.92 -25.62
C ASP A 424 2.49 -5.76 -25.74
N MET A 425 2.68 -7.09 -25.86
CA MET A 425 1.63 -8.00 -26.31
C MET A 425 0.94 -8.70 -25.15
N SER A 426 -0.41 -8.58 -25.10
CA SER A 426 -1.27 -9.41 -24.26
C SER A 426 -2.32 -10.13 -25.11
N LEU A 427 -2.71 -11.35 -24.71
CA LEU A 427 -3.78 -12.11 -25.39
C LEU A 427 -5.14 -11.93 -24.71
N THR A 428 -5.16 -11.99 -23.39
CA THR A 428 -6.41 -12.01 -22.60
C THR A 428 -6.18 -11.36 -21.24
N GLY A 429 -7.15 -10.54 -20.81
CA GLY A 429 -7.16 -9.93 -19.47
C GLY A 429 -6.49 -8.57 -19.40
N ASP A 430 -5.32 -8.42 -19.99
CA ASP A 430 -4.60 -7.15 -20.08
C ASP A 430 -4.74 -6.52 -21.47
N MET A 431 -4.30 -5.28 -21.62
CA MET A 431 -4.30 -4.58 -22.90
C MET A 431 -2.99 -4.82 -23.65
N THR A 432 -2.99 -4.62 -24.96
CA THR A 432 -1.78 -4.55 -25.76
C THR A 432 -1.40 -3.11 -26.00
N GLY A 433 -0.20 -2.71 -25.61
CA GLY A 433 0.38 -1.40 -25.94
C GLY A 433 1.04 -1.42 -27.33
N ILE A 434 0.81 -0.37 -28.14
CA ILE A 434 1.54 -0.15 -29.40
C ILE A 434 2.04 1.28 -29.41
N ALA A 435 3.34 1.47 -29.67
CA ALA A 435 3.92 2.79 -29.83
C ALA A 435 4.95 2.85 -30.96
N GLY A 436 5.04 3.99 -31.59
CA GLY A 436 6.08 4.34 -32.56
C GLY A 436 6.85 5.58 -32.13
N VAL A 437 8.17 5.55 -32.30
CA VAL A 437 9.06 6.66 -31.93
C VAL A 437 9.96 7.00 -33.11
N TRP A 438 10.04 8.28 -33.46
CA TRP A 438 10.99 8.79 -34.43
C TRP A 438 12.30 9.19 -33.76
N ILE A 439 13.41 8.95 -34.45
CA ILE A 439 14.67 9.65 -34.18
C ILE A 439 14.62 10.97 -34.93
N ILE A 440 14.72 12.09 -34.20
CA ILE A 440 14.62 13.44 -34.77
C ILE A 440 15.96 14.16 -34.88
N GLY A 441 17.00 13.68 -34.21
CA GLY A 441 18.32 14.27 -34.25
C GLY A 441 19.23 13.80 -33.12
N LYS A 442 20.31 14.52 -32.86
CA LYS A 442 21.22 14.35 -31.73
C LYS A 442 21.30 15.64 -30.93
N LYS A 443 21.27 15.54 -29.63
CA LYS A 443 21.46 16.69 -28.71
C LYS A 443 22.81 16.58 -28.01
N VAL A 444 23.54 17.68 -27.89
CA VAL A 444 24.74 17.73 -27.07
C VAL A 444 24.33 17.77 -25.63
N SER A 445 24.86 16.86 -24.81
CA SER A 445 24.69 16.94 -23.36
C SER A 445 25.40 18.21 -22.85
N THR A 446 24.67 19.04 -22.08
CA THR A 446 25.19 20.29 -21.55
C THR A 446 26.23 20.09 -20.45
N ASP A 447 26.23 18.91 -19.80
CA ASP A 447 27.07 18.68 -18.61
C ASP A 447 28.42 18.03 -18.88
N THR A 448 28.63 17.40 -20.04
CA THR A 448 29.86 16.63 -20.26
C THR A 448 30.67 17.01 -21.49
N ASN A 449 30.20 17.87 -22.37
CA ASN A 449 30.84 18.17 -23.65
C ASN A 449 31.20 16.92 -24.49
N GLN A 450 30.66 15.74 -24.14
CA GLN A 450 30.93 14.47 -24.77
C GLN A 450 29.66 13.85 -25.34
N ALA A 451 29.77 13.27 -26.51
CA ALA A 451 28.81 12.45 -27.27
C ALA A 451 27.41 13.05 -27.44
N LYS A 452 27.09 13.38 -28.66
CA LYS A 452 25.72 13.71 -29.12
C LYS A 452 24.81 12.49 -28.93
N ASP A 453 23.93 12.52 -27.94
CA ASP A 453 22.92 11.51 -27.72
C ASP A 453 21.66 11.72 -28.56
N LEU A 454 20.96 10.62 -28.90
CA LEU A 454 19.77 10.67 -29.75
C LEU A 454 18.62 11.42 -29.10
N SER A 455 17.92 12.21 -29.91
CA SER A 455 16.67 12.87 -29.55
C SER A 455 15.49 12.21 -30.27
N PHE A 456 14.40 12.09 -29.54
CA PHE A 456 13.23 11.29 -29.93
C PHE A 456 11.96 12.13 -29.94
N ARG A 457 11.02 11.71 -30.78
CA ARG A 457 9.64 12.18 -30.74
C ARG A 457 8.68 11.01 -30.81
N LEU A 458 7.68 11.00 -29.91
CA LEU A 458 6.60 10.03 -29.96
C LEU A 458 5.76 10.25 -31.22
N ALA A 459 5.66 9.25 -32.07
CA ALA A 459 4.94 9.29 -33.32
C ALA A 459 3.44 9.01 -33.11
N PHE A 460 3.17 7.93 -32.45
CA PHE A 460 1.84 7.48 -32.05
C PHE A 460 1.95 6.52 -30.87
N SER A 461 0.88 6.41 -30.11
CA SER A 461 0.71 5.37 -29.09
C SER A 461 -0.78 5.06 -28.89
N THR A 462 -1.08 3.84 -28.56
CA THR A 462 -2.44 3.41 -28.22
C THR A 462 -2.41 2.15 -27.36
N SER A 463 -3.44 1.96 -26.58
CA SER A 463 -3.73 0.71 -25.88
C SER A 463 -4.88 0.01 -26.60
N ILE A 464 -4.73 -1.28 -26.83
CA ILE A 464 -5.76 -2.11 -27.48
C ILE A 464 -6.38 -3.01 -26.44
N LYS A 465 -7.70 -2.92 -26.30
CA LYS A 465 -8.50 -3.73 -25.39
C LYS A 465 -9.39 -4.68 -26.21
N ALA A 466 -9.37 -5.95 -25.85
CA ALA A 466 -10.32 -6.90 -26.42
C ALA A 466 -11.71 -6.71 -25.78
N PRO A 467 -12.79 -6.72 -26.57
CA PRO A 467 -14.15 -6.78 -26.01
C PRO A 467 -14.35 -8.03 -25.17
N LYS A 468 -15.28 -7.97 -24.21
CA LYS A 468 -15.54 -9.08 -23.29
C LYS A 468 -15.79 -10.41 -24.02
N GLY A 469 -15.02 -11.44 -23.65
CA GLY A 469 -15.12 -12.77 -24.24
C GLY A 469 -14.38 -12.92 -25.60
N ARG A 470 -13.57 -11.95 -25.99
CA ARG A 470 -12.77 -11.96 -27.22
C ARG A 470 -11.29 -11.81 -26.91
N GLN A 471 -10.47 -12.00 -27.94
CA GLN A 471 -9.00 -11.85 -27.84
C GLN A 471 -8.52 -10.71 -28.75
N ILE A 472 -7.33 -10.20 -28.47
CA ILE A 472 -6.64 -9.23 -29.32
C ILE A 472 -6.16 -9.93 -30.59
N SER A 473 -6.29 -9.28 -31.73
CA SER A 473 -5.95 -9.85 -33.04
C SER A 473 -4.51 -9.53 -33.46
N PHE A 474 -3.66 -10.54 -33.51
CA PHE A 474 -2.29 -10.39 -34.01
C PHE A 474 -2.24 -10.04 -35.50
N GLU A 475 -3.23 -10.48 -36.25
CA GLU A 475 -3.36 -10.11 -37.66
C GLU A 475 -3.57 -8.61 -37.86
N LYS A 476 -4.42 -7.98 -37.00
CA LYS A 476 -4.63 -6.53 -37.07
C LYS A 476 -3.38 -5.74 -36.68
N ASN A 477 -2.58 -6.26 -35.76
CA ASN A 477 -1.27 -5.69 -35.44
C ASN A 477 -0.35 -5.68 -36.66
N ARG A 478 -0.26 -6.82 -37.38
CA ARG A 478 0.51 -6.93 -38.63
C ARG A 478 -0.01 -5.99 -39.74
N ASN A 479 -1.33 -5.98 -39.93
CA ASN A 479 -1.97 -5.15 -40.94
C ASN A 479 -1.71 -3.66 -40.69
N PHE A 480 -1.68 -3.23 -39.41
CA PHE A 480 -1.35 -1.87 -39.03
C PHE A 480 0.10 -1.51 -39.41
N ILE A 481 1.05 -2.38 -39.10
CA ILE A 481 2.47 -2.15 -39.45
C ILE A 481 2.69 -2.14 -40.95
N ARG A 482 2.04 -3.02 -41.72
CA ARG A 482 2.06 -3.03 -43.18
C ARG A 482 1.51 -1.73 -43.75
N TRP A 483 0.34 -1.31 -43.25
CA TRP A 483 -0.30 -0.09 -43.70
C TRP A 483 0.58 1.16 -43.43
N LEU A 484 1.27 1.25 -42.29
CA LEU A 484 2.23 2.31 -42.03
C LEU A 484 3.34 2.35 -43.11
N LYS A 485 3.90 1.21 -43.48
CA LYS A 485 4.93 1.12 -44.54
C LYS A 485 4.38 1.55 -45.89
N GLU A 486 3.20 1.08 -46.26
CA GLU A 486 2.50 1.42 -47.50
C GLU A 486 2.13 2.91 -47.56
N THR A 487 1.80 3.53 -46.45
CA THR A 487 1.50 4.95 -46.33
C THR A 487 2.77 5.83 -46.45
N GLY A 488 3.96 5.23 -46.37
CA GLY A 488 5.23 5.93 -46.60
C GLY A 488 6.07 6.19 -45.35
N PHE A 489 5.70 5.62 -44.19
CA PHE A 489 6.54 5.72 -42.99
C PHE A 489 7.84 4.94 -43.16
N LYS A 490 8.97 5.50 -42.76
CA LYS A 490 10.29 4.83 -42.80
C LYS A 490 10.50 3.95 -41.57
N ILE A 491 9.83 2.80 -41.52
CA ILE A 491 9.98 1.84 -40.45
C ILE A 491 11.38 1.21 -40.52
N LYS A 492 12.19 1.38 -39.49
CA LYS A 492 13.55 0.86 -39.34
C LYS A 492 13.66 -0.37 -38.46
N GLY A 493 12.79 -0.51 -37.48
CA GLY A 493 12.76 -1.67 -36.61
C GLY A 493 11.41 -1.88 -35.94
N VAL A 494 11.02 -3.13 -35.78
CA VAL A 494 9.82 -3.55 -35.05
C VAL A 494 10.25 -4.54 -33.98
N THR A 495 9.87 -4.27 -32.76
CA THR A 495 10.16 -5.15 -31.61
C THR A 495 8.88 -5.49 -30.86
N CYS A 496 8.89 -6.66 -30.23
CA CYS A 496 7.84 -7.10 -29.30
C CYS A 496 8.47 -7.77 -28.09
N ASP A 497 7.73 -7.87 -26.99
CA ASP A 497 8.18 -8.68 -25.86
C ASP A 497 8.26 -10.18 -26.27
N THR A 498 9.04 -10.96 -25.52
CA THR A 498 9.44 -12.34 -25.86
C THR A 498 8.29 -13.33 -25.79
N PHE A 499 7.27 -13.08 -25.01
CA PHE A 499 6.16 -14.02 -24.82
C PHE A 499 5.05 -13.79 -25.87
N GLN A 500 4.69 -14.78 -26.67
CA GLN A 500 3.58 -14.76 -27.66
C GLN A 500 3.83 -14.00 -28.98
N SER A 501 4.98 -13.41 -29.21
CA SER A 501 5.24 -12.57 -30.39
C SER A 501 5.95 -13.26 -31.58
N TYR A 502 6.38 -14.50 -31.42
CA TYR A 502 7.20 -15.19 -32.43
C TYR A 502 6.55 -15.28 -33.83
N ASP A 503 5.27 -15.66 -33.90
CA ASP A 503 4.55 -15.74 -35.18
C ASP A 503 4.43 -14.38 -35.86
N LEU A 504 4.08 -13.33 -35.07
CA LEU A 504 3.98 -11.97 -35.60
C LEU A 504 5.31 -11.48 -36.19
N LEU A 505 6.41 -11.64 -35.43
CA LEU A 505 7.74 -11.21 -35.86
C LEU A 505 8.26 -12.02 -37.06
N GLN A 506 8.00 -13.34 -37.12
CA GLN A 506 8.39 -14.20 -38.22
C GLN A 506 7.71 -13.78 -39.51
N GLN A 507 6.42 -13.51 -39.49
CA GLN A 507 5.67 -13.07 -40.66
C GLN A 507 6.12 -11.68 -41.14
N LEU A 508 6.31 -10.72 -40.24
CA LEU A 508 6.84 -9.41 -40.61
C LEU A 508 8.27 -9.48 -41.13
N SER A 509 9.13 -10.35 -40.58
CA SER A 509 10.48 -10.59 -41.12
C SER A 509 10.46 -11.15 -42.52
N ALA A 510 9.55 -12.09 -42.82
CA ALA A 510 9.38 -12.64 -44.17
C ALA A 510 8.95 -11.55 -45.19
N GLU A 511 8.30 -10.48 -44.74
CA GLU A 511 7.90 -9.32 -45.52
C GLU A 511 8.96 -8.21 -45.60
N GLY A 512 10.16 -8.49 -45.09
CA GLY A 512 11.31 -7.58 -45.17
C GLY A 512 11.32 -6.47 -44.15
N PHE A 513 10.65 -6.67 -42.96
CA PHE A 513 10.83 -5.81 -41.81
C PHE A 513 12.00 -6.28 -40.93
N ASN A 514 12.75 -5.37 -40.37
CA ASN A 514 13.74 -5.68 -39.34
C ASN A 514 13.03 -5.93 -38.02
N CYS A 515 12.96 -7.19 -37.60
CA CYS A 515 12.21 -7.58 -36.40
C CYS A 515 13.13 -8.21 -35.36
N ALA A 516 12.88 -7.94 -34.07
CA ALA A 516 13.57 -8.54 -32.94
C ALA A 516 12.67 -8.66 -31.72
N THR A 517 13.00 -9.58 -30.83
CA THR A 517 12.40 -9.63 -29.50
C THR A 517 13.13 -8.66 -28.56
N LEU A 518 12.38 -7.93 -27.74
CA LEU A 518 12.91 -6.97 -26.78
C LEU A 518 12.03 -6.97 -25.52
N SER A 519 12.56 -7.44 -24.41
CA SER A 519 11.86 -7.31 -23.12
C SER A 519 12.25 -6.02 -22.43
N VAL A 520 11.24 -5.23 -22.07
CA VAL A 520 11.40 -3.96 -21.35
C VAL A 520 11.57 -4.16 -19.85
N ASP A 521 11.15 -5.30 -19.32
CA ASP A 521 11.22 -5.65 -17.88
C ASP A 521 12.55 -6.31 -17.48
N LYS A 522 13.45 -6.55 -18.42
CA LYS A 522 14.71 -7.24 -18.13
C LYS A 522 15.62 -6.40 -17.26
N VAL A 523 15.87 -6.88 -16.06
CA VAL A 523 16.84 -6.30 -15.12
C VAL A 523 18.19 -6.97 -15.26
N THR A 524 19.24 -6.18 -15.38
CA THR A 524 20.64 -6.63 -15.39
C THR A 524 21.40 -5.82 -14.34
N GLU A 525 22.08 -6.48 -13.40
CA GLU A 525 22.82 -5.85 -12.30
C GLU A 525 21.99 -4.83 -11.48
N GLY A 526 20.72 -5.17 -11.21
CA GLY A 526 19.80 -4.31 -10.46
C GLY A 526 19.29 -3.09 -11.24
N ILE A 527 19.45 -3.05 -12.56
CA ILE A 527 19.05 -1.95 -13.43
C ILE A 527 18.16 -2.47 -14.56
N CYS A 528 16.98 -1.88 -14.70
CA CYS A 528 16.13 -2.03 -15.87
C CYS A 528 16.60 -1.07 -16.97
N GLN A 529 17.49 -1.54 -17.87
CA GLN A 529 18.14 -0.69 -18.86
C GLN A 529 17.17 0.05 -19.81
N PRO A 530 16.10 -0.56 -20.35
CA PRO A 530 15.17 0.16 -21.22
C PRO A 530 14.52 1.36 -20.50
N TYR A 531 14.02 1.15 -19.29
CA TYR A 531 13.41 2.20 -18.51
C TYR A 531 14.41 3.27 -18.08
N GLN A 532 15.64 2.88 -17.73
CA GLN A 532 16.70 3.84 -17.39
C GLN A 532 17.03 4.73 -18.59
N TYR A 533 17.11 4.17 -19.79
CA TYR A 533 17.38 4.94 -21.01
C TYR A 533 16.26 5.94 -21.31
N LEU A 534 15.00 5.49 -21.23
CA LEU A 534 13.83 6.37 -21.41
C LEU A 534 13.83 7.48 -20.38
N ARG A 535 14.06 7.16 -19.10
CA ARG A 535 14.16 8.14 -18.01
C ARG A 535 15.24 9.19 -18.29
N SER A 536 16.46 8.76 -18.65
CA SER A 536 17.53 9.70 -18.99
C SER A 536 17.14 10.60 -20.18
N SER A 537 16.51 10.04 -21.21
CA SER A 537 16.03 10.81 -22.37
C SER A 537 15.01 11.89 -21.99
N ILE A 538 14.14 11.61 -21.03
CA ILE A 538 13.13 12.54 -20.51
C ILE A 538 13.81 13.63 -19.67
N TYR A 539 14.66 13.24 -18.68
CA TYR A 539 15.34 14.17 -17.79
C TYR A 539 16.31 15.11 -18.52
N GLU A 540 16.94 14.63 -19.59
CA GLU A 540 17.82 15.42 -20.44
C GLU A 540 17.06 16.21 -21.53
N LYS A 541 15.72 16.18 -21.52
CA LYS A 541 14.85 16.85 -22.50
C LYS A 541 15.16 16.46 -23.96
N ARG A 542 15.46 15.17 -24.16
CA ARG A 542 15.72 14.54 -25.46
C ARG A 542 14.50 13.78 -26.01
N PHE A 543 13.42 13.71 -25.25
CA PHE A 543 12.18 13.06 -25.62
C PHE A 543 11.05 14.09 -25.70
N ALA A 544 10.33 14.14 -26.81
CA ALA A 544 9.16 15.00 -26.99
C ALA A 544 7.92 14.14 -27.28
N MET A 545 6.81 14.47 -26.67
CA MET A 545 5.55 13.75 -26.85
C MET A 545 4.36 14.72 -26.95
N TYR A 546 3.24 14.25 -27.44
CA TYR A 546 1.95 14.93 -27.38
C TYR A 546 1.28 14.69 -26.03
N LYS A 547 0.24 15.48 -25.72
CA LYS A 547 -0.60 15.26 -24.54
C LYS A 547 -1.42 13.98 -24.73
N SER A 548 -1.27 13.02 -23.83
CA SER A 548 -2.08 11.81 -23.66
C SER A 548 -2.24 11.57 -22.16
N ASP A 549 -3.47 11.63 -21.69
CA ASP A 549 -3.76 11.51 -20.26
C ASP A 549 -3.40 10.10 -19.78
N ARG A 550 -3.71 9.07 -20.56
CA ARG A 550 -3.34 7.68 -20.23
C ARG A 550 -1.83 7.48 -20.13
N LEU A 551 -1.07 7.89 -21.14
CA LEU A 551 0.39 7.75 -21.12
C LEU A 551 1.02 8.53 -19.96
N PHE A 552 0.49 9.73 -19.69
CA PHE A 552 0.94 10.56 -18.57
C PHE A 552 0.68 9.84 -17.23
N ASP A 553 -0.51 9.29 -17.03
CA ASP A 553 -0.84 8.51 -15.83
C ASP A 553 0.08 7.31 -15.66
N GLU A 554 0.34 6.56 -16.73
CA GLU A 554 1.27 5.43 -16.69
C GLU A 554 2.71 5.87 -16.32
N PHE A 555 3.20 7.01 -16.83
CA PHE A 555 4.49 7.60 -16.43
C PHE A 555 4.57 7.96 -14.93
N VAL A 556 3.48 8.48 -14.39
CA VAL A 556 3.43 8.94 -13.01
C VAL A 556 3.21 7.79 -12.03
N ASP A 557 2.57 6.71 -12.49
CA ASP A 557 2.24 5.57 -11.65
C ASP A 557 3.37 4.55 -11.50
N ILE A 558 4.36 4.51 -12.41
CA ILE A 558 5.43 3.54 -12.31
C ILE A 558 6.34 3.78 -11.11
N GLU A 559 6.69 2.67 -10.47
CA GLU A 559 7.54 2.62 -9.29
C GLU A 559 8.79 1.77 -9.57
N ARG A 560 9.90 2.09 -8.90
CA ARG A 560 11.10 1.26 -8.93
C ARG A 560 11.21 0.47 -7.64
N ASN A 561 11.31 -0.83 -7.75
CA ASN A 561 11.72 -1.66 -6.65
C ASN A 561 13.24 -1.48 -6.42
N LEU A 562 13.62 -0.88 -5.31
CA LEU A 562 15.02 -0.54 -5.00
C LEU A 562 15.91 -1.78 -4.78
N GLU A 563 15.34 -2.93 -4.45
CA GLU A 563 16.09 -4.16 -4.19
C GLU A 563 16.33 -4.95 -5.48
N THR A 564 15.30 -5.09 -6.31
CA THR A 564 15.38 -5.86 -7.55
C THR A 564 15.76 -5.01 -8.75
N GLY A 565 15.60 -3.70 -8.68
CA GLY A 565 15.76 -2.78 -9.80
C GLY A 565 14.64 -2.81 -10.84
N LYS A 566 13.60 -3.65 -10.63
CA LYS A 566 12.44 -3.74 -11.52
C LYS A 566 11.64 -2.44 -11.47
N VAL A 567 11.18 -2.00 -12.64
CA VAL A 567 10.22 -0.89 -12.77
C VAL A 567 8.87 -1.51 -13.11
N ASP A 568 7.84 -1.18 -12.31
CA ASP A 568 6.52 -1.76 -12.46
C ASP A 568 5.43 -0.77 -12.01
N HIS A 569 4.18 -1.07 -12.33
CA HIS A 569 3.03 -0.30 -11.88
C HIS A 569 2.50 -0.84 -10.53
N PRO A 570 1.76 -0.04 -9.74
CA PRO A 570 1.03 -0.51 -8.56
C PRO A 570 -0.07 -1.52 -8.93
N PRO A 571 -0.59 -2.30 -7.96
CA PRO A 571 -1.49 -3.43 -8.20
C PRO A 571 -2.74 -3.15 -9.04
N ASN A 572 -3.21 -1.93 -9.13
CA ASN A 572 -4.36 -1.54 -9.96
C ASN A 572 -3.96 -0.58 -11.09
N GLY A 573 -2.67 -0.45 -11.37
CA GLY A 573 -2.15 0.38 -12.43
C GLY A 573 -2.02 -0.36 -13.75
N HIS A 574 -1.60 0.37 -14.77
CA HIS A 574 -1.28 -0.14 -16.10
C HIS A 574 0.02 0.50 -16.58
N LYS A 575 0.75 -0.19 -17.45
CA LYS A 575 1.95 0.35 -18.11
C LYS A 575 2.09 -0.08 -19.57
N ASP A 576 1.00 -0.62 -20.17
CA ASP A 576 1.02 -1.22 -21.51
C ASP A 576 1.52 -0.24 -22.58
N VAL A 577 1.01 1.01 -22.56
CA VAL A 577 1.41 2.05 -23.51
C VAL A 577 2.83 2.52 -23.21
N LEU A 578 3.17 2.65 -21.94
CA LEU A 578 4.50 3.08 -21.52
C LEU A 578 5.57 2.01 -21.83
N ASP A 579 5.27 0.73 -21.66
CA ASP A 579 6.14 -0.37 -22.07
C ASP A 579 6.38 -0.33 -23.59
N ALA A 580 5.34 -0.05 -24.37
CA ALA A 580 5.49 0.13 -25.80
C ALA A 580 6.37 1.34 -26.17
N VAL A 581 6.19 2.47 -25.50
CA VAL A 581 7.04 3.68 -25.69
C VAL A 581 8.47 3.42 -25.26
N CYS A 582 8.65 2.75 -24.13
CA CYS A 582 9.96 2.37 -23.58
C CYS A 582 10.71 1.45 -24.57
N GLY A 583 10.04 0.40 -25.03
CA GLY A 583 10.60 -0.55 -25.98
C GLY A 583 10.97 0.08 -27.34
N ALA A 584 10.09 0.94 -27.88
CA ALA A 584 10.37 1.66 -29.12
C ALA A 584 11.58 2.60 -29.01
N THR A 585 11.67 3.35 -27.88
CA THR A 585 12.79 4.27 -27.62
C THR A 585 14.10 3.52 -27.43
N PHE A 586 14.08 2.42 -26.68
CA PHE A 586 15.28 1.61 -26.45
C PHE A 586 15.73 0.87 -27.71
N ASN A 587 14.80 0.34 -28.52
CA ASN A 587 15.09 -0.23 -29.83
C ASN A 587 15.78 0.79 -30.74
N ALA A 588 15.24 2.01 -30.79
CA ALA A 588 15.83 3.10 -31.56
C ALA A 588 17.25 3.42 -31.11
N SER A 589 17.51 3.42 -29.80
CA SER A 589 18.85 3.71 -29.25
C SER A 589 19.90 2.64 -29.59
N LYS A 590 19.51 1.37 -29.58
CA LYS A 590 20.44 0.24 -29.79
C LYS A 590 20.70 -0.05 -31.24
N ASN A 591 19.72 0.15 -32.10
CA ASN A 591 19.75 -0.34 -33.48
C ASN A 591 19.88 0.79 -34.53
N ALA A 592 19.99 2.06 -34.08
CA ALA A 592 20.12 3.18 -35.00
C ALA A 592 21.32 3.02 -35.97
N GLU A 593 22.46 2.61 -35.46
CA GLU A 593 23.69 2.37 -36.27
C GLU A 593 23.59 1.08 -37.10
N GLN A 594 23.01 0.02 -36.55
CA GLN A 594 22.89 -1.28 -37.21
C GLN A 594 22.04 -1.22 -38.50
N TYR A 595 21.07 -0.31 -38.56
CA TYR A 595 20.17 -0.15 -39.69
C TYR A 595 20.64 0.93 -40.66
N GLY A 596 21.93 1.30 -40.66
CA GLY A 596 22.56 2.15 -41.67
C GLY A 596 22.04 3.58 -41.64
N PHE A 597 21.81 4.11 -40.44
CA PHE A 597 21.43 5.50 -40.27
C PHE A 597 22.69 6.39 -40.31
N GLU A 598 23.05 6.88 -41.50
CA GLU A 598 24.02 7.98 -41.65
C GLU A 598 23.34 9.29 -41.23
N TYR A 599 23.80 9.85 -40.12
CA TYR A 599 23.39 11.20 -39.70
C TYR A 599 24.05 12.21 -40.64
N GLY A 600 23.26 12.85 -41.49
CA GLY A 600 23.75 14.03 -42.22
C GLY A 600 24.27 15.06 -41.20
N GLU A 601 25.36 15.71 -41.50
CA GLU A 601 26.09 16.63 -40.61
C GLU A 601 25.30 17.86 -40.17
N ASP A 602 24.12 18.11 -40.73
CA ASP A 602 23.31 19.32 -40.50
C ASP A 602 21.90 19.00 -40.01
N LEU A 603 21.76 18.52 -38.76
CA LEU A 603 20.53 18.68 -38.01
C LEU A 603 20.83 19.54 -36.76
N ASP A 604 21.13 20.79 -37.01
CA ASP A 604 21.06 21.85 -36.01
C ASP A 604 19.58 22.21 -35.79
N THR A 605 18.84 21.26 -35.27
CA THR A 605 17.58 21.51 -34.64
C THR A 605 17.87 21.87 -33.19
N THR A 606 18.27 23.13 -32.96
CA THR A 606 17.86 23.80 -31.75
C THR A 606 16.37 23.50 -31.63
N MET A 607 15.99 22.61 -30.72
CA MET A 607 14.69 22.71 -30.11
C MET A 607 14.67 24.11 -29.49
N GLN A 608 14.18 25.08 -30.19
CA GLN A 608 13.59 26.23 -29.57
C GLN A 608 12.35 25.67 -28.84
N VAL A 609 12.59 25.14 -27.64
CA VAL A 609 11.65 25.38 -26.57
C VAL A 609 11.50 26.88 -26.65
N SER A 610 10.38 27.36 -27.23
CA SER A 610 10.07 28.75 -27.22
C SER A 610 10.28 29.20 -25.78
N GLN A 611 11.34 29.98 -25.56
CA GLN A 611 11.43 30.87 -24.41
C GLN A 611 10.38 31.96 -24.63
N GLY A 612 9.14 31.56 -24.87
CA GLY A 612 7.98 32.33 -24.62
C GLY A 612 7.90 32.42 -23.12
N THR A 613 8.48 33.52 -22.62
CA THR A 613 8.27 34.07 -21.29
C THR A 613 7.72 33.03 -20.30
N ALA A 614 8.64 32.37 -19.58
CA ALA A 614 8.37 31.31 -18.59
C ALA A 614 7.32 31.71 -17.53
N GLN A 615 7.03 32.98 -17.37
CA GLN A 615 6.02 33.48 -16.45
C GLN A 615 4.57 33.46 -16.99
N THR A 616 4.35 33.51 -18.31
CA THR A 616 2.97 33.45 -18.86
C THR A 616 2.52 32.03 -19.16
N SER A 617 3.45 31.11 -19.45
CA SER A 617 3.14 29.70 -19.64
C SER A 617 2.90 28.97 -18.31
N MET A 618 3.57 29.37 -17.24
CA MET A 618 3.36 28.75 -15.90
C MET A 618 1.93 29.02 -15.41
N ASN A 619 1.39 30.20 -15.57
CA ASN A 619 0.02 30.51 -15.16
C ASN A 619 -1.06 29.80 -15.99
N GLN A 620 -0.79 29.51 -17.25
CA GLN A 620 -1.75 28.80 -18.11
C GLN A 620 -1.72 27.30 -17.88
N TYR A 621 -0.54 26.72 -17.55
CA TYR A 621 -0.40 25.31 -17.15
C TYR A 621 -1.01 25.04 -15.78
N THR A 622 -0.88 25.96 -14.83
CA THR A 622 -1.51 25.85 -13.51
C THR A 622 -3.03 25.85 -13.60
N VAL A 623 -3.61 26.69 -14.45
CA VAL A 623 -5.08 26.79 -14.61
C VAL A 623 -5.66 25.55 -15.28
N ASP A 624 -5.02 25.00 -16.32
CA ASP A 624 -5.47 23.76 -16.98
C ASP A 624 -5.24 22.53 -16.09
N PHE A 625 -4.15 22.49 -15.33
CA PHE A 625 -3.84 21.43 -14.38
C PHE A 625 -4.80 21.44 -13.18
N GLU A 626 -5.17 22.62 -12.66
CA GLU A 626 -6.18 22.75 -11.62
C GLU A 626 -7.59 22.34 -12.10
N ALA A 627 -7.93 22.63 -13.34
CA ALA A 627 -9.21 22.20 -13.92
C ALA A 627 -9.25 20.67 -14.07
N GLU A 628 -8.15 20.04 -14.44
CA GLU A 628 -8.04 18.59 -14.59
C GLU A 628 -7.95 17.90 -13.22
N LEU A 629 -7.23 18.45 -12.24
CA LEU A 629 -7.26 17.98 -10.85
C LEU A 629 -8.68 18.02 -10.28
N LYS A 630 -9.42 19.10 -10.47
CA LYS A 630 -10.83 19.18 -10.05
C LYS A 630 -11.71 18.14 -10.74
N ARG A 631 -11.43 17.81 -11.99
CA ARG A 631 -12.15 16.77 -12.75
C ARG A 631 -11.85 15.35 -12.26
N VAL A 632 -10.61 15.06 -11.91
CA VAL A 632 -10.17 13.77 -11.36
C VAL A 632 -10.75 13.57 -9.96
N PHE A 633 -10.67 14.57 -9.09
CA PHE A 633 -11.23 14.50 -7.73
C PHE A 633 -12.77 14.46 -7.68
N GLN A 634 -13.48 14.99 -8.68
CA GLN A 634 -14.94 14.84 -8.78
C GLN A 634 -15.37 13.48 -9.32
N LYS A 635 -14.50 12.74 -10.02
CA LYS A 635 -14.79 11.37 -10.50
C LYS A 635 -14.65 10.31 -9.41
N ASP A 636 -13.76 10.49 -8.43
CA ASP A 636 -13.54 9.49 -7.38
C ASP A 636 -14.70 9.37 -6.38
N ASP A 637 -15.58 10.36 -6.27
CA ASP A 637 -16.73 10.31 -5.35
C ASP A 637 -17.99 9.62 -5.91
N THR A 638 -18.03 9.28 -7.19
CA THR A 638 -19.27 8.77 -7.82
C THR A 638 -19.19 7.36 -8.41
N ASP A 639 -18.00 6.78 -8.65
CA ASP A 639 -17.89 5.53 -9.42
C ASP A 639 -17.49 4.27 -8.63
N THR A 640 -17.19 4.39 -7.33
CA THR A 640 -16.75 3.22 -6.52
C THR A 640 -17.90 2.32 -6.01
N SER A 641 -19.17 2.67 -6.26
CA SER A 641 -20.31 1.89 -5.77
C SER A 641 -20.82 0.80 -6.73
N ALA A 642 -20.40 0.78 -7.99
CA ALA A 642 -20.97 -0.10 -9.02
C ALA A 642 -20.13 -1.35 -9.34
N GLU A 643 -18.81 -1.36 -9.09
CA GLU A 643 -17.92 -2.48 -9.45
C GLU A 643 -17.70 -3.53 -8.34
N ALA A 644 -18.04 -3.24 -7.11
CA ALA A 644 -17.85 -4.15 -5.98
C ALA A 644 -18.81 -5.35 -5.92
N LYS A 645 -19.72 -5.52 -6.88
CA LYS A 645 -20.79 -6.56 -6.83
C LYS A 645 -20.64 -7.72 -7.80
N LYS A 646 -19.51 -7.92 -8.48
CA LYS A 646 -19.34 -9.09 -9.38
C LYS A 646 -17.92 -9.65 -9.36
N LEU A 647 -17.60 -10.43 -8.34
CA LEU A 647 -16.57 -11.45 -8.42
C LEU A 647 -17.07 -12.72 -7.74
N ASP A 648 -17.75 -13.54 -8.56
CA ASP A 648 -18.16 -14.89 -8.21
C ASP A 648 -17.08 -15.84 -8.76
N PHE A 649 -16.35 -16.52 -7.89
CA PHE A 649 -15.31 -17.45 -8.26
C PHE A 649 -15.92 -18.84 -8.45
N GLY A 650 -16.19 -19.20 -9.71
CA GLY A 650 -16.45 -20.58 -10.10
C GLY A 650 -15.16 -21.42 -10.07
N MET A 651 -15.09 -22.35 -9.14
CA MET A 651 -14.05 -23.40 -9.10
C MET A 651 -14.37 -24.47 -10.15
N GLY A 652 -13.45 -24.67 -11.10
CA GLY A 652 -13.41 -25.85 -11.98
C GLY A 652 -12.35 -26.85 -11.50
N PRO A 653 -12.47 -28.16 -11.83
CA PRO A 653 -11.81 -29.24 -11.10
C PRO A 653 -10.34 -29.43 -11.50
N ALA A 654 -9.58 -29.87 -10.49
CA ALA A 654 -8.18 -30.28 -10.58
C ALA A 654 -8.01 -31.52 -11.48
N VAL A 655 -7.05 -31.45 -12.39
CA VAL A 655 -6.51 -32.63 -13.09
C VAL A 655 -5.14 -32.93 -12.50
N SER A 656 -5.03 -34.11 -11.88
CA SER A 656 -3.79 -34.70 -11.43
C SER A 656 -2.99 -35.23 -12.62
N MET A 657 -1.70 -34.97 -12.67
CA MET A 657 -0.77 -35.84 -13.38
C MET A 657 0.45 -36.16 -12.51
N ASP A 658 0.57 -37.45 -12.34
CA ASP A 658 1.66 -38.16 -11.69
C ASP A 658 2.94 -38.23 -12.51
N ASN A 659 4.03 -38.42 -11.80
CA ASN A 659 5.24 -39.19 -12.12
C ASN A 659 6.38 -38.57 -12.92
N GLY A 660 7.53 -38.71 -12.29
CA GLY A 660 8.79 -38.89 -12.96
C GLY A 660 10.02 -38.44 -12.17
N ALA A 661 10.48 -39.31 -11.30
CA ALA A 661 11.79 -39.20 -10.65
C ALA A 661 12.93 -39.18 -11.65
N LEU A 662 13.98 -38.39 -11.37
CA LEU A 662 15.36 -38.80 -11.64
C LEU A 662 16.35 -38.03 -10.72
N ILE A 663 17.11 -38.83 -10.04
CA ILE A 663 18.23 -38.55 -9.15
C ILE A 663 19.47 -38.17 -9.98
N SER A 664 20.25 -37.19 -9.54
CA SER A 664 21.72 -37.28 -9.44
C SER A 664 22.28 -36.00 -8.79
N GLN A 665 22.79 -36.16 -7.60
CA GLN A 665 24.20 -36.09 -7.18
C GLN A 665 24.97 -34.84 -7.68
N GLY A 666 25.34 -34.01 -6.72
CA GLY A 666 26.76 -33.90 -6.49
C GLY A 666 27.24 -32.50 -6.12
N ILE A 667 27.80 -32.46 -4.92
CA ILE A 667 29.00 -31.72 -4.50
C ILE A 667 28.84 -30.26 -3.99
N MET A 668 29.10 -30.22 -2.71
CA MET A 668 29.60 -29.12 -1.85
C MET A 668 30.73 -28.28 -2.49
N VAL A 669 30.90 -27.06 -2.06
CA VAL A 669 32.01 -26.52 -1.27
C VAL A 669 32.00 -24.98 -1.28
N TRP A 670 32.07 -24.44 -0.08
CA TRP A 670 32.44 -23.15 0.53
C TRP A 670 31.39 -22.05 0.59
#